data_f9133bf9979822bea524bdb27184a672
#
_entry.id   f9133bf9979822bea524bdb27184a672
#
_cell.length_a   1.000
_cell.length_b   1.000
_cell.length_c   1.000
_cell.angle_alpha   90.00
_cell.angle_beta   90.00
_cell.angle_gamma   90.00
#
_symmetry.space_group_name_H-M   'P 1'
#
loop_
_entity.id
_entity.type
_entity.pdbx_description
1 polymer ?
#
loop_
_entity_poly.entity_id
_entity_poly.type
_entity_poly.pdbx_seq_one_letter_code
_entity_poly.pdbx_strand_id
1 'polypeptide(L)'
;EQIVLSSIHHPQHNQSDIAFLLTTLGKLWLAGININWSKFYTSENRWRLPLPTYPFERKKYWVEASSDPLKQPNKKRDLADWFYVPTWERMLLPEPMDLNHLSQLKKSWLIFIDSFGVGTEIAQTLMNAGQDVITVSIGETFDELGYRMFEINPQQKQDYQALIEDLNLREFHPDYIVHLWGIEDSTKQTSHSRFEYAQHHGFYSLLFLTQSIANNKEYSTQIFAVTNPIFNVMSSEEVYPEKATILGLCLGIGQEYPQLSCRHLDVRVPASKEEQQKLSEHLLSEFLDEPTELTIAYRDYYRWKRIFKQIKIDATQDKKLQLRQGGVYLIVGDFDSGIGLILAKYFAETVAAKLILVSSEKLPDCSEIKRLSSDCLTFQIDLINESEMQAIVDKIDEQFGELHGVIYSTPMSNESSIDLLQQIKAEKCNLSFKQKVQGLYVLEKVLHHKKPDFYLLQSSLSSIVGGIGLAAYSAANQVIDAFANYKNNKNLVNQIPTLWYSINWDAITSQTPQQTVTGLGANLAEFTLKTDEVWKVCQRILSLHSPTQVIVSKGDLDTRINQWVKVKPLSEKIDNSDPTQPQSSTSGHSRPNLSQEYVAPRDEIEQTIAIILQEVLGIEKLGVNDNFFDLGGHSLLAIQAISRLRETFQVELPLRSLLFETPTVAGIAAVMAQNQPQPDEWQEMAELLAEVKRLSPDEVQQHLDTDE
;
A
#
# COMPACT_ATOMS: atom_id res chain seq x y z
N GLU A 1 -36.24 29.56 -49.29
CA GLU A 1 -36.73 30.97 -49.25
C GLU A 1 -35.55 31.90 -49.40
N GLN A 2 -35.65 32.84 -50.36
CA GLN A 2 -34.61 33.88 -50.52
C GLN A 2 -34.89 35.02 -49.53
N ILE A 3 -33.94 35.37 -48.71
CA ILE A 3 -34.03 36.50 -47.80
C ILE A 3 -33.64 37.79 -48.55
N VAL A 4 -34.59 38.70 -48.71
CA VAL A 4 -34.35 40.01 -49.28
C VAL A 4 -34.41 41.06 -48.18
N LEU A 5 -33.33 41.81 -48.02
CA LEU A 5 -33.20 42.84 -47.00
C LEU A 5 -32.83 44.19 -47.64
N SER A 6 -33.49 45.26 -47.19
CA SER A 6 -33.15 46.61 -47.59
C SER A 6 -31.97 47.14 -46.80
N SER A 7 -31.05 47.85 -47.41
CA SER A 7 -29.91 48.55 -46.76
C SER A 7 -30.23 49.99 -46.36
N ILE A 8 -31.37 50.54 -46.82
CA ILE A 8 -31.82 51.92 -46.56
C ILE A 8 -33.25 51.86 -46.13
N HIS A 9 -33.62 52.62 -45.11
CA HIS A 9 -35.01 52.72 -44.63
C HIS A 9 -35.84 53.67 -45.52
N HIS A 10 -37.17 53.51 -45.47
CA HIS A 10 -38.10 54.41 -46.20
C HIS A 10 -38.06 55.77 -45.53
N PRO A 11 -38.10 56.91 -46.29
CA PRO A 11 -38.04 58.27 -45.74
C PRO A 11 -39.07 58.62 -44.64
N GLN A 12 -40.19 57.90 -44.60
CA GLN A 12 -41.27 58.07 -43.63
C GLN A 12 -41.01 57.32 -42.31
N HIS A 13 -40.00 56.50 -42.22
CA HIS A 13 -39.63 55.83 -40.96
C HIS A 13 -38.68 56.69 -40.15
N ASN A 14 -39.09 57.03 -38.93
CA ASN A 14 -38.31 57.85 -37.99
C ASN A 14 -37.30 57.01 -37.22
N GLN A 15 -36.32 56.41 -37.94
CA GLN A 15 -35.25 55.61 -37.42
C GLN A 15 -33.89 56.09 -37.92
N SER A 16 -32.84 56.02 -37.09
CA SER A 16 -31.49 56.35 -37.52
C SER A 16 -31.00 55.42 -38.63
N ASP A 17 -30.39 55.96 -39.66
CA ASP A 17 -29.82 55.18 -40.80
C ASP A 17 -28.82 54.14 -40.29
N ILE A 18 -27.99 54.48 -39.31
CA ILE A 18 -27.03 53.58 -38.73
C ILE A 18 -27.73 52.41 -37.99
N ALA A 19 -28.77 52.73 -37.24
CA ALA A 19 -29.50 51.66 -36.51
C ALA A 19 -30.20 50.70 -37.47
N PHE A 20 -30.75 51.25 -38.58
CA PHE A 20 -31.36 50.39 -39.62
C PHE A 20 -30.31 49.51 -40.32
N LEU A 21 -29.18 50.06 -40.67
CA LEU A 21 -28.08 49.36 -41.33
C LEU A 21 -27.54 48.24 -40.42
N LEU A 22 -27.32 48.53 -39.14
CA LEU A 22 -26.86 47.56 -38.15
C LEU A 22 -27.88 46.43 -37.94
N THR A 23 -29.20 46.76 -37.94
CA THR A 23 -30.26 45.76 -37.85
C THR A 23 -30.27 44.87 -39.12
N THR A 24 -30.05 45.42 -40.27
CA THR A 24 -29.94 44.68 -41.54
C THR A 24 -28.71 43.76 -41.52
N LEU A 25 -27.58 44.26 -41.05
CA LEU A 25 -26.36 43.48 -40.88
C LEU A 25 -26.56 42.32 -39.90
N GLY A 26 -27.26 42.54 -38.78
CA GLY A 26 -27.63 41.50 -37.81
C GLY A 26 -28.54 40.43 -38.42
N LYS A 27 -29.50 40.82 -39.28
CA LYS A 27 -30.36 39.85 -39.99
C LYS A 27 -29.57 39.03 -41.01
N LEU A 28 -28.58 39.62 -41.69
CA LEU A 28 -27.68 38.89 -42.58
C LEU A 28 -26.84 37.87 -41.82
N TRP A 29 -26.34 38.24 -40.63
CA TRP A 29 -25.60 37.34 -39.76
C TRP A 29 -26.47 36.18 -39.25
N LEU A 30 -27.71 36.46 -38.83
CA LEU A 30 -28.68 35.44 -38.46
C LEU A 30 -29.03 34.50 -39.62
N ALA A 31 -29.02 34.98 -40.84
CA ALA A 31 -29.19 34.19 -42.05
C ALA A 31 -27.96 33.35 -42.44
N GLY A 32 -26.91 33.32 -41.62
CA GLY A 32 -25.70 32.51 -41.83
C GLY A 32 -24.66 33.16 -42.73
N ILE A 33 -24.78 34.44 -43.10
CA ILE A 33 -23.78 35.14 -43.92
C ILE A 33 -22.58 35.49 -43.07
N ASN A 34 -21.41 35.11 -43.54
CA ASN A 34 -20.15 35.36 -42.84
C ASN A 34 -19.73 36.84 -42.91
N ILE A 35 -19.88 37.55 -41.81
CA ILE A 35 -19.55 38.98 -41.72
C ILE A 35 -18.11 39.14 -41.23
N ASN A 36 -17.31 39.94 -41.93
CA ASN A 36 -15.96 40.25 -41.50
C ASN A 36 -15.93 41.33 -40.43
N TRP A 37 -16.13 40.92 -39.17
CA TRP A 37 -16.15 41.80 -38.00
C TRP A 37 -14.86 42.58 -37.79
N SER A 38 -13.70 42.03 -38.19
CA SER A 38 -12.43 42.73 -38.08
C SER A 38 -12.36 43.95 -39.00
N LYS A 39 -12.92 43.87 -40.21
CA LYS A 39 -13.04 45.03 -41.11
C LYS A 39 -14.12 46.00 -40.65
N PHE A 40 -15.17 45.50 -40.06
CA PHE A 40 -16.27 46.33 -39.52
C PHE A 40 -15.79 47.27 -38.43
N TYR A 41 -14.86 46.81 -37.55
CA TYR A 41 -14.35 47.56 -36.42
C TYR A 41 -12.96 48.17 -36.64
N THR A 42 -12.49 48.28 -37.86
CA THR A 42 -11.11 48.75 -38.19
C THR A 42 -10.81 50.17 -37.67
N SER A 43 -11.83 51.00 -37.52
CA SER A 43 -11.69 52.41 -37.02
C SER A 43 -11.92 52.56 -35.51
N GLU A 44 -12.18 51.48 -34.79
CA GLU A 44 -12.52 51.54 -33.38
C GLU A 44 -11.66 50.56 -32.55
N ASN A 45 -11.08 51.02 -31.45
CA ASN A 45 -10.44 50.19 -30.43
C ASN A 45 -11.50 49.71 -29.47
N ARG A 46 -11.95 48.41 -29.65
CA ARG A 46 -12.93 47.82 -28.76
C ARG A 46 -12.27 46.74 -27.89
N TRP A 47 -12.58 46.81 -26.58
CA TRP A 47 -12.11 45.84 -25.63
C TRP A 47 -13.22 44.83 -25.31
N ARG A 48 -12.86 43.54 -25.17
CA ARG A 48 -13.81 42.51 -24.67
C ARG A 48 -13.91 42.66 -23.17
N LEU A 49 -15.11 42.97 -22.68
CA LEU A 49 -15.39 43.00 -21.24
C LEU A 49 -16.10 41.70 -20.86
N PRO A 50 -15.73 41.09 -19.73
CA PRO A 50 -16.47 39.95 -19.19
C PRO A 50 -17.87 40.46 -18.76
N LEU A 51 -18.91 39.88 -19.33
CA LEU A 51 -20.27 40.13 -18.92
C LEU A 51 -20.62 39.26 -17.70
N PRO A 52 -21.53 39.74 -16.81
CA PRO A 52 -22.07 38.84 -15.80
C PRO A 52 -22.62 37.57 -16.44
N THR A 53 -22.31 36.42 -15.86
CA THR A 53 -22.86 35.14 -16.30
C THR A 53 -24.37 35.13 -16.02
N TYR A 54 -25.07 34.22 -16.71
CA TYR A 54 -26.50 34.01 -16.49
C TYR A 54 -26.76 33.83 -14.97
N PRO A 55 -27.72 34.55 -14.37
CA PRO A 55 -28.05 34.43 -12.97
C PRO A 55 -28.81 33.12 -12.73
N PHE A 56 -28.05 32.03 -12.65
CA PHE A 56 -28.65 30.73 -12.33
C PHE A 56 -29.36 30.78 -10.99
N GLU A 57 -30.54 30.25 -10.92
CA GLU A 57 -31.23 29.99 -9.67
C GLU A 57 -30.35 29.07 -8.82
N ARG A 58 -29.75 29.58 -7.77
CA ARG A 58 -28.87 28.79 -6.89
C ARG A 58 -29.73 27.86 -6.06
N LYS A 59 -30.03 26.67 -6.59
CA LYS A 59 -30.51 25.55 -5.78
C LYS A 59 -29.30 24.81 -5.26
N LYS A 60 -29.24 24.66 -3.95
CA LYS A 60 -28.21 23.91 -3.27
C LYS A 60 -28.42 22.42 -3.57
N TYR A 61 -27.79 21.91 -4.61
CA TYR A 61 -27.68 20.47 -4.86
C TYR A 61 -26.50 19.93 -4.04
N TRP A 62 -26.63 20.07 -2.73
CA TRP A 62 -25.70 19.45 -1.82
C TRP A 62 -26.11 17.97 -1.77
N VAL A 63 -25.30 17.12 -2.35
CA VAL A 63 -25.29 15.73 -1.94
C VAL A 63 -24.64 15.79 -0.56
N GLU A 64 -25.42 15.64 0.49
CA GLU A 64 -24.84 15.39 1.79
C GLU A 64 -23.85 14.24 1.60
N ALA A 65 -22.58 14.50 1.87
CA ALA A 65 -21.64 13.43 2.04
C ALA A 65 -22.34 12.52 3.06
N SER A 66 -22.77 11.33 2.63
CA SER A 66 -23.28 10.36 3.57
C SER A 66 -22.24 10.34 4.68
N SER A 67 -22.65 10.58 5.89
CA SER A 67 -21.85 10.48 7.10
C SER A 67 -21.43 9.04 7.37
N ASP A 68 -21.48 8.20 6.33
CA ASP A 68 -20.99 6.86 6.31
C ASP A 68 -19.49 6.93 5.96
N PRO A 69 -18.58 6.82 6.93
CA PRO A 69 -17.14 6.82 6.66
C PRO A 69 -16.71 5.61 5.83
N LEU A 70 -17.65 4.74 5.49
CA LEU A 70 -17.46 3.51 4.74
C LEU A 70 -18.25 3.53 3.43
N LYS A 71 -18.00 4.52 2.55
CA LYS A 71 -18.35 4.30 1.14
C LYS A 71 -17.56 3.08 0.68
N GLN A 72 -18.26 1.94 0.57
CA GLN A 72 -17.68 0.77 -0.09
C GLN A 72 -17.16 1.20 -1.47
N PRO A 73 -15.94 0.85 -1.86
CA PRO A 73 -15.42 1.21 -3.16
C PRO A 73 -16.34 0.62 -4.23
N ASN A 74 -16.90 1.49 -5.09
CA ASN A 74 -17.82 1.08 -6.13
C ASN A 74 -17.18 0.01 -7.00
N LYS A 75 -17.83 -1.16 -7.09
CA LYS A 75 -17.39 -2.25 -7.95
C LYS A 75 -17.54 -1.87 -9.41
N LYS A 76 -16.47 -1.92 -10.17
CA LYS A 76 -16.45 -1.63 -11.60
C LYS A 76 -17.05 -2.80 -12.37
N ARG A 77 -18.01 -2.52 -13.24
CA ARG A 77 -18.74 -3.55 -14.00
C ARG A 77 -17.97 -4.03 -15.22
N ASP A 78 -17.25 -3.13 -15.91
CA ASP A 78 -16.48 -3.46 -17.11
C ASP A 78 -15.03 -3.78 -16.74
N LEU A 79 -14.54 -4.92 -17.20
CA LEU A 79 -13.14 -5.34 -17.01
C LEU A 79 -12.16 -4.34 -17.66
N ALA A 80 -12.57 -3.62 -18.70
CA ALA A 80 -11.73 -2.59 -19.33
C ALA A 80 -11.34 -1.46 -18.38
N ASP A 81 -12.11 -1.23 -17.32
CA ASP A 81 -11.89 -0.15 -16.35
C ASP A 81 -11.13 -0.58 -15.10
N TRP A 82 -10.68 -1.85 -15.00
CA TRP A 82 -9.99 -2.36 -13.81
C TRP A 82 -8.51 -2.00 -13.72
N PHE A 83 -7.94 -1.41 -14.77
CA PHE A 83 -6.50 -1.23 -14.91
C PHE A 83 -6.06 0.17 -14.47
N TYR A 84 -4.95 0.20 -13.73
CA TYR A 84 -4.28 1.42 -13.33
C TYR A 84 -2.78 1.28 -13.55
N VAL A 85 -2.11 2.40 -13.74
CA VAL A 85 -0.65 2.48 -13.87
C VAL A 85 -0.10 3.53 -12.93
N PRO A 86 1.05 3.27 -12.29
CA PRO A 86 1.71 4.28 -11.49
C PRO A 86 2.31 5.35 -12.42
N THR A 87 2.21 6.59 -11.98
CA THR A 87 2.87 7.73 -12.64
C THR A 87 3.26 8.76 -11.59
N TRP A 88 4.01 9.77 -12.00
CA TRP A 88 4.49 10.82 -11.13
C TRP A 88 3.88 12.15 -11.54
N GLU A 89 3.41 12.89 -10.57
CA GLU A 89 2.88 14.23 -10.73
C GLU A 89 3.76 15.22 -9.96
N ARG A 90 4.14 16.29 -10.65
CA ARG A 90 4.95 17.36 -10.04
C ARG A 90 4.11 18.16 -9.06
N MET A 91 4.65 18.39 -7.88
CA MET A 91 4.06 19.21 -6.84
C MET A 91 4.84 20.53 -6.68
N LEU A 92 4.21 21.49 -6.03
CA LEU A 92 4.92 22.63 -5.49
C LEU A 92 5.83 22.20 -4.35
N LEU A 93 6.98 22.86 -4.23
CA LEU A 93 7.82 22.68 -3.04
C LEU A 93 7.06 23.17 -1.80
N PRO A 94 7.30 22.57 -0.63
CA PRO A 94 6.84 23.13 0.61
C PRO A 94 7.36 24.57 0.78
N GLU A 95 6.69 25.38 1.59
CA GLU A 95 7.21 26.68 1.91
C GLU A 95 8.60 26.56 2.57
N PRO A 96 9.54 27.44 2.22
CA PRO A 96 10.85 27.42 2.84
C PRO A 96 10.71 27.56 4.37
N MET A 97 11.47 26.75 5.08
CA MET A 97 11.46 26.71 6.54
C MET A 97 11.77 28.09 7.13
N ASP A 98 10.86 28.62 7.94
CA ASP A 98 11.13 29.80 8.78
C ASP A 98 11.78 29.36 10.11
N LEU A 99 13.08 29.62 10.24
CA LEU A 99 13.86 29.31 11.45
C LEU A 99 13.29 29.97 12.71
N ASN A 100 12.68 31.17 12.60
CA ASN A 100 12.07 31.85 13.73
C ASN A 100 10.79 31.12 14.18
N HIS A 101 10.01 30.63 13.26
CA HIS A 101 8.84 29.81 13.57
C HIS A 101 9.25 28.47 14.17
N LEU A 102 10.25 27.82 13.59
CA LEU A 102 10.79 26.55 14.10
C LEU A 102 11.28 26.69 15.56
N SER A 103 11.99 27.77 15.89
CA SER A 103 12.49 28.00 17.25
C SER A 103 11.39 28.10 18.32
N GLN A 104 10.16 28.40 17.92
CA GLN A 104 8.99 28.47 18.80
C GLN A 104 8.32 27.09 19.03
N LEU A 105 8.48 26.15 18.11
CA LEU A 105 7.78 24.87 18.13
C LEU A 105 8.31 23.89 19.21
N LYS A 106 9.59 23.99 19.61
CA LYS A 106 10.26 23.13 20.61
C LYS A 106 9.94 21.65 20.43
N LYS A 107 10.27 21.10 19.27
CA LYS A 107 10.05 19.70 18.92
C LYS A 107 11.27 18.82 19.24
N SER A 108 11.01 17.55 19.49
CA SER A 108 12.02 16.52 19.75
C SER A 108 12.26 15.65 18.50
N TRP A 109 13.53 15.45 18.18
CA TRP A 109 13.97 14.78 16.95
C TRP A 109 14.94 13.65 17.22
N LEU A 110 14.65 12.46 16.71
CA LEU A 110 15.58 11.32 16.70
C LEU A 110 16.02 11.07 15.26
N ILE A 111 17.33 11.24 14.98
CA ILE A 111 17.86 11.22 13.62
C ILE A 111 18.88 10.10 13.45
N PHE A 112 18.57 9.10 12.65
CA PHE A 112 19.47 8.04 12.21
C PHE A 112 20.30 8.57 11.05
N ILE A 113 21.55 8.99 11.31
CA ILE A 113 22.37 9.76 10.38
C ILE A 113 23.01 8.89 9.31
N ASP A 114 23.00 9.38 8.07
CA ASP A 114 23.64 8.77 6.91
C ASP A 114 25.15 9.03 6.82
N SER A 115 25.84 8.32 5.92
CA SER A 115 27.28 8.49 5.68
C SER A 115 27.64 9.66 4.75
N PHE A 116 26.67 10.28 4.06
CA PHE A 116 26.89 11.43 3.18
C PHE A 116 26.81 12.77 3.90
N GLY A 117 26.36 12.77 5.16
CA GLY A 117 26.29 13.95 6.00
C GLY A 117 25.00 14.77 5.89
N VAL A 118 24.00 14.29 5.16
CA VAL A 118 22.68 14.94 5.09
C VAL A 118 22.04 15.01 6.47
N GLY A 119 22.01 13.90 7.20
CA GLY A 119 21.50 13.84 8.57
C GLY A 119 22.26 14.70 9.56
N THR A 120 23.57 14.78 9.41
CA THR A 120 24.41 15.64 10.26
C THR A 120 24.08 17.12 10.05
N GLU A 121 23.86 17.54 8.81
CA GLU A 121 23.51 18.93 8.49
C GLU A 121 22.10 19.28 8.97
N ILE A 122 21.14 18.35 8.81
CA ILE A 122 19.78 18.48 9.33
C ILE A 122 19.83 18.63 10.87
N ALA A 123 20.55 17.75 11.56
CA ALA A 123 20.71 17.79 13.02
C ALA A 123 21.30 19.12 13.49
N GLN A 124 22.36 19.59 12.82
CA GLN A 124 23.00 20.87 13.18
C GLN A 124 22.05 22.07 12.98
N THR A 125 21.29 22.07 11.89
CA THR A 125 20.31 23.13 11.61
C THR A 125 19.20 23.16 12.67
N LEU A 126 18.68 21.99 13.05
CA LEU A 126 17.67 21.85 14.09
C LEU A 126 18.19 22.28 15.47
N MET A 127 19.41 21.87 15.85
CA MET A 127 20.06 22.28 17.10
C MET A 127 20.27 23.81 17.15
N ASN A 128 20.71 24.41 16.04
CA ASN A 128 20.89 25.86 15.94
C ASN A 128 19.56 26.61 16.06
N ALA A 129 18.46 25.99 15.66
CA ALA A 129 17.10 26.51 15.83
C ALA A 129 16.50 26.21 17.23
N GLY A 130 17.30 25.67 18.16
CA GLY A 130 16.87 25.40 19.55
C GLY A 130 15.94 24.18 19.70
N GLN A 131 15.94 23.27 18.72
CA GLN A 131 15.21 22.02 18.83
C GLN A 131 15.96 20.99 19.69
N ASP A 132 15.22 20.04 20.25
CA ASP A 132 15.77 18.94 21.02
C ASP A 132 16.11 17.78 20.07
N VAL A 133 17.41 17.52 19.85
CA VAL A 133 17.90 16.58 18.83
C VAL A 133 18.78 15.52 19.44
N ILE A 134 18.49 14.27 19.14
CA ILE A 134 19.34 13.10 19.40
C ILE A 134 19.71 12.47 18.05
N THR A 135 20.98 12.11 17.89
CA THR A 135 21.50 11.45 16.69
C THR A 135 21.93 10.03 16.98
N VAL A 136 21.69 9.13 16.02
CA VAL A 136 22.06 7.72 16.08
C VAL A 136 22.88 7.37 14.85
N SER A 137 24.09 6.85 15.06
CA SER A 137 24.97 6.34 14.02
C SER A 137 25.01 4.81 14.02
N ILE A 138 25.55 4.24 12.93
CA ILE A 138 25.78 2.79 12.82
C ILE A 138 27.05 2.44 13.59
N GLY A 139 26.93 1.50 14.54
CA GLY A 139 28.01 0.94 15.32
C GLY A 139 27.97 -0.58 15.36
N GLU A 140 28.82 -1.18 16.18
CA GLU A 140 28.85 -2.63 16.42
C GLU A 140 27.90 -3.06 17.54
N THR A 141 27.66 -2.19 18.52
CA THR A 141 26.79 -2.41 19.69
C THR A 141 26.20 -1.08 20.13
N PHE A 142 25.16 -1.13 20.98
CA PHE A 142 24.63 0.07 21.61
C PHE A 142 25.70 0.73 22.49
N ASP A 143 26.02 2.00 22.20
CA ASP A 143 26.92 2.83 22.99
C ASP A 143 26.53 4.31 22.93
N GLU A 144 26.81 5.07 23.99
CA GLU A 144 26.67 6.52 24.05
C GLU A 144 28.02 7.18 23.75
N LEU A 145 28.18 7.72 22.54
CA LEU A 145 29.40 8.36 22.07
C LEU A 145 29.63 9.75 22.70
N GLY A 146 28.58 10.36 23.23
CA GLY A 146 28.62 11.68 23.82
C GLY A 146 27.22 12.19 24.11
N TYR A 147 27.12 13.41 24.64
CA TYR A 147 25.84 14.00 24.99
C TYR A 147 24.90 13.99 23.77
N ARG A 148 23.80 13.20 23.84
CA ARG A 148 22.79 13.05 22.78
C ARG A 148 23.29 12.42 21.47
N MET A 149 24.34 11.63 21.53
CA MET A 149 24.90 10.92 20.39
C MET A 149 25.04 9.45 20.73
N PHE A 150 24.35 8.59 19.99
CA PHE A 150 24.36 7.14 20.19
C PHE A 150 24.86 6.42 18.95
N GLU A 151 25.34 5.21 19.13
CA GLU A 151 25.51 4.24 18.05
C GLU A 151 24.84 2.92 18.41
N ILE A 152 24.34 2.22 17.38
CA ILE A 152 23.69 0.92 17.50
C ILE A 152 24.04 0.02 16.31
N ASN A 153 23.93 -1.29 16.53
CA ASN A 153 24.03 -2.26 15.45
C ASN A 153 22.67 -2.42 14.75
N PRO A 154 22.57 -2.09 13.45
CA PRO A 154 21.30 -2.18 12.70
C PRO A 154 20.72 -3.60 12.63
N GLN A 155 21.51 -4.64 12.91
CA GLN A 155 21.11 -6.04 12.89
C GLN A 155 20.62 -6.56 14.25
N GLN A 156 20.83 -5.82 15.34
CA GLN A 156 20.51 -6.26 16.69
C GLN A 156 19.28 -5.55 17.24
N LYS A 157 18.17 -6.27 17.34
CA LYS A 157 16.92 -5.74 17.91
C LYS A 157 17.10 -5.19 19.33
N GLN A 158 17.97 -5.83 20.13
CA GLN A 158 18.25 -5.45 21.50
C GLN A 158 18.82 -4.04 21.61
N ASP A 159 19.62 -3.60 20.63
CA ASP A 159 20.20 -2.26 20.63
C ASP A 159 19.14 -1.17 20.47
N TYR A 160 18.10 -1.43 19.65
CA TYR A 160 16.95 -0.52 19.52
C TYR A 160 16.13 -0.47 20.83
N GLN A 161 15.99 -1.60 21.51
CA GLN A 161 15.30 -1.64 22.81
C GLN A 161 16.10 -0.83 23.85
N ALA A 162 17.41 -1.05 23.93
CA ALA A 162 18.29 -0.31 24.85
C ALA A 162 18.28 1.19 24.57
N LEU A 163 18.32 1.59 23.28
CA LEU A 163 18.19 2.99 22.89
C LEU A 163 16.86 3.60 23.39
N ILE A 164 15.73 2.95 23.12
CA ILE A 164 14.41 3.48 23.51
C ILE A 164 14.23 3.48 25.03
N GLU A 165 14.75 2.48 25.74
CA GLU A 165 14.78 2.46 27.21
C GLU A 165 15.58 3.64 27.78
N ASP A 166 16.78 3.94 27.23
CA ASP A 166 17.57 5.08 27.65
C ASP A 166 16.87 6.43 27.35
N LEU A 167 16.23 6.55 26.17
CA LEU A 167 15.44 7.73 25.83
C LEU A 167 14.27 7.95 26.79
N ASN A 168 13.57 6.89 27.17
CA ASN A 168 12.46 6.94 28.15
C ASN A 168 12.97 7.36 29.55
N LEU A 169 14.13 6.85 29.98
CA LEU A 169 14.75 7.29 31.25
C LEU A 169 15.10 8.77 31.28
N ARG A 170 15.40 9.34 30.12
CA ARG A 170 15.66 10.79 29.94
C ARG A 170 14.39 11.62 29.72
N GLU A 171 13.21 11.00 29.76
CA GLU A 171 11.93 11.66 29.42
C GLU A 171 11.93 12.24 27.99
N PHE A 172 12.73 11.65 27.08
CA PHE A 172 12.80 12.08 25.69
C PHE A 172 11.87 11.25 24.81
N HIS A 173 10.83 11.89 24.30
CA HIS A 173 9.86 11.28 23.40
C HIS A 173 9.90 11.99 22.04
N PRO A 174 10.37 11.33 20.96
CA PRO A 174 10.54 12.00 19.68
C PRO A 174 9.19 12.30 19.01
N ASP A 175 8.93 13.58 18.73
CA ASP A 175 7.84 14.00 17.82
C ASP A 175 8.13 13.52 16.40
N TYR A 176 9.42 13.57 16.02
CA TYR A 176 9.89 13.22 14.69
C TYR A 176 11.04 12.22 14.74
N ILE A 177 10.95 11.19 13.91
CA ILE A 177 12.06 10.25 13.67
C ILE A 177 12.44 10.35 12.19
N VAL A 178 13.71 10.65 11.92
CA VAL A 178 14.25 10.72 10.58
C VAL A 178 15.25 9.58 10.37
N HIS A 179 14.90 8.62 9.53
CA HIS A 179 15.68 7.43 9.26
C HIS A 179 16.37 7.56 7.89
N LEU A 180 17.67 7.89 7.89
CA LEU A 180 18.46 8.17 6.69
C LEU A 180 19.42 7.03 6.30
N TRP A 181 19.42 5.91 7.01
CA TRP A 181 20.31 4.78 6.70
C TRP A 181 19.99 4.10 5.36
N GLY A 182 18.84 4.44 4.76
CA GLY A 182 18.52 4.08 3.38
C GLY A 182 19.33 4.85 2.33
N ILE A 183 20.07 5.92 2.69
CA ILE A 183 20.95 6.66 1.80
C ILE A 183 22.36 6.09 1.91
N GLU A 184 22.83 5.40 0.87
CA GLU A 184 24.12 4.71 0.88
C GLU A 184 24.80 4.66 -0.49
N ASP A 185 26.11 4.41 -0.54
CA ASP A 185 26.85 4.11 -1.77
C ASP A 185 26.81 2.61 -2.08
N SER A 186 25.81 2.21 -2.87
CA SER A 186 25.57 0.80 -3.22
C SER A 186 26.45 0.29 -4.37
N THR A 187 27.34 1.09 -4.92
CA THR A 187 28.07 0.77 -6.17
C THR A 187 29.09 -0.36 -6.02
N LYS A 188 29.47 -0.71 -4.80
CA LYS A 188 30.58 -1.62 -4.49
C LYS A 188 30.18 -3.08 -4.20
N GLN A 189 28.88 -3.43 -4.25
CA GLN A 189 28.38 -4.73 -3.79
C GLN A 189 27.73 -5.56 -4.90
N THR A 190 27.69 -6.89 -4.76
CA THR A 190 26.91 -7.78 -5.63
C THR A 190 25.40 -7.62 -5.38
N SER A 191 24.55 -8.00 -6.32
CA SER A 191 23.08 -7.84 -6.17
C SER A 191 22.52 -8.54 -4.93
N HIS A 192 23.04 -9.71 -4.58
CA HIS A 192 22.62 -10.44 -3.37
C HIS A 192 23.07 -9.75 -2.08
N SER A 193 24.35 -9.34 -2.00
CA SER A 193 24.86 -8.61 -0.84
C SER A 193 24.23 -7.23 -0.68
N ARG A 194 23.86 -6.56 -1.79
CA ARG A 194 23.10 -5.30 -1.75
C ARG A 194 21.71 -5.50 -1.16
N PHE A 195 21.03 -6.58 -1.55
CA PHE A 195 19.71 -6.88 -0.99
C PHE A 195 19.80 -7.09 0.53
N GLU A 196 20.68 -7.95 1.01
CA GLU A 196 20.88 -8.19 2.45
C GLU A 196 21.23 -6.91 3.22
N TYR A 197 22.17 -6.13 2.68
CA TYR A 197 22.56 -4.86 3.27
C TYR A 197 21.37 -3.89 3.35
N ALA A 198 20.62 -3.73 2.27
CA ALA A 198 19.42 -2.88 2.22
C ALA A 198 18.34 -3.33 3.22
N GLN A 199 18.21 -4.66 3.45
CA GLN A 199 17.28 -5.16 4.47
C GLN A 199 17.70 -4.76 5.88
N HIS A 200 18.98 -4.92 6.23
CA HIS A 200 19.47 -4.60 7.58
C HIS A 200 19.42 -3.10 7.88
N HIS A 201 19.77 -2.25 6.92
CA HIS A 201 19.82 -0.80 7.11
C HIS A 201 18.50 -0.09 6.81
N GLY A 202 17.58 -0.76 6.13
CA GLY A 202 16.25 -0.24 5.78
C GLY A 202 15.13 -0.96 6.52
N PHE A 203 14.74 -2.13 5.99
CA PHE A 203 13.56 -2.85 6.46
C PHE A 203 13.67 -3.28 7.93
N TYR A 204 14.70 -4.04 8.31
CA TYR A 204 14.82 -4.56 9.69
C TYR A 204 15.10 -3.45 10.70
N SER A 205 15.94 -2.48 10.34
CA SER A 205 16.19 -1.31 11.17
C SER A 205 14.88 -0.58 11.52
N LEU A 206 14.07 -0.26 10.52
CA LEU A 206 12.78 0.39 10.73
C LEU A 206 11.77 -0.50 11.47
N LEU A 207 11.79 -1.83 11.23
CA LEU A 207 10.94 -2.79 11.93
C LEU A 207 11.29 -2.84 13.43
N PHE A 208 12.57 -3.02 13.78
CA PHE A 208 13.02 -3.11 15.18
C PHE A 208 12.75 -1.81 15.93
N LEU A 209 13.02 -0.67 15.29
CA LEU A 209 12.67 0.64 15.83
C LEU A 209 11.18 0.74 16.13
N THR A 210 10.34 0.41 15.14
CA THR A 210 8.88 0.44 15.29
C THR A 210 8.40 -0.44 16.44
N GLN A 211 8.90 -1.68 16.51
CA GLN A 211 8.57 -2.62 17.60
C GLN A 211 8.97 -2.09 18.98
N SER A 212 10.06 -1.32 19.06
CA SER A 212 10.54 -0.76 20.34
C SER A 212 9.72 0.43 20.80
N ILE A 213 9.24 1.30 19.88
CA ILE A 213 8.47 2.51 20.21
C ILE A 213 6.96 2.26 20.32
N ALA A 214 6.44 1.20 19.69
CA ALA A 214 5.00 0.97 19.54
C ALA A 214 4.26 0.73 20.87
N ASN A 215 4.95 0.30 21.92
CA ASN A 215 4.37 0.07 23.24
C ASN A 215 3.96 1.37 23.96
N ASN A 216 4.53 2.49 23.57
CA ASN A 216 4.19 3.79 24.14
C ASN A 216 3.01 4.40 23.40
N LYS A 217 1.81 4.32 23.98
CA LYS A 217 0.56 4.78 23.37
C LYS A 217 0.25 6.27 23.66
N GLU A 218 1.03 6.90 24.54
CA GLU A 218 0.74 8.28 25.00
C GLU A 218 1.27 9.35 24.05
N TYR A 219 2.25 9.02 23.20
CA TYR A 219 2.92 9.97 22.33
C TYR A 219 2.69 9.65 20.85
N SER A 220 2.51 10.70 20.07
CA SER A 220 2.37 10.60 18.62
C SER A 220 3.70 10.91 17.95
N THR A 221 4.17 10.02 17.07
CA THR A 221 5.45 10.17 16.38
C THR A 221 5.29 10.08 14.86
N GLN A 222 5.92 11.02 14.14
CA GLN A 222 6.03 10.97 12.69
C GLN A 222 7.40 10.39 12.29
N ILE A 223 7.38 9.37 11.44
CA ILE A 223 8.58 8.69 10.94
C ILE A 223 8.79 9.04 9.48
N PHE A 224 9.98 9.45 9.12
CA PHE A 224 10.42 9.70 7.75
C PHE A 224 11.51 8.70 7.37
N ALA A 225 11.19 7.78 6.46
CA ALA A 225 12.13 6.83 5.91
C ALA A 225 12.70 7.37 4.60
N VAL A 226 14.00 7.68 4.57
CA VAL A 226 14.64 8.30 3.41
C VAL A 226 15.57 7.29 2.75
N THR A 227 15.45 7.14 1.41
CA THR A 227 16.27 6.18 0.65
C THR A 227 16.83 6.79 -0.63
N ASN A 228 17.86 6.14 -1.18
CA ASN A 228 18.26 6.34 -2.59
C ASN A 228 17.06 6.03 -3.50
N PRO A 229 17.12 6.44 -4.80
CA PRO A 229 16.02 6.22 -5.72
C PRO A 229 15.58 4.75 -5.80
N ILE A 230 14.34 4.48 -5.44
CA ILE A 230 13.68 3.19 -5.65
C ILE A 230 12.99 3.19 -7.01
N PHE A 231 12.45 4.37 -7.39
CA PHE A 231 11.65 4.55 -8.57
C PHE A 231 12.35 5.43 -9.60
N ASN A 232 12.13 5.10 -10.87
CA ASN A 232 12.49 5.97 -11.97
C ASN A 232 11.42 7.06 -12.12
N VAL A 233 11.70 8.26 -11.65
CA VAL A 233 10.82 9.42 -11.74
C VAL A 233 11.13 10.21 -13.02
N MET A 234 12.42 10.35 -13.33
CA MET A 234 12.93 10.98 -14.55
C MET A 234 13.71 9.92 -15.35
N SER A 235 13.69 10.02 -16.66
CA SER A 235 14.36 9.04 -17.53
C SER A 235 15.85 8.90 -17.20
N SER A 236 16.37 7.68 -17.20
CA SER A 236 17.80 7.35 -17.05
C SER A 236 18.38 7.50 -15.63
N GLU A 237 17.56 7.32 -14.61
CA GLU A 237 18.04 7.29 -13.22
C GLU A 237 18.59 5.92 -12.86
N GLU A 238 19.63 5.92 -12.03
CA GLU A 238 20.04 4.73 -11.31
C GLU A 238 19.07 4.49 -10.14
N VAL A 239 18.43 3.33 -10.14
CA VAL A 239 17.44 2.97 -9.11
C VAL A 239 17.85 1.68 -8.41
N TYR A 240 17.43 1.53 -7.16
CA TYR A 240 17.82 0.48 -6.23
C TYR A 240 16.58 -0.30 -5.76
N PRO A 241 16.07 -1.26 -6.56
CA PRO A 241 14.84 -1.98 -6.27
C PRO A 241 14.90 -2.76 -4.94
N GLU A 242 16.09 -3.17 -4.49
CA GLU A 242 16.33 -3.86 -3.22
C GLU A 242 15.89 -3.05 -1.98
N LYS A 243 15.80 -1.73 -2.08
CA LYS A 243 15.35 -0.84 -1.00
C LYS A 243 13.82 -0.70 -0.91
N ALA A 244 13.09 -1.20 -1.90
CA ALA A 244 11.65 -1.07 -1.97
C ALA A 244 10.90 -1.78 -0.83
N THR A 245 11.55 -2.70 -0.13
CA THR A 245 10.96 -3.38 1.04
C THR A 245 10.50 -2.40 2.13
N ILE A 246 11.17 -1.27 2.29
CA ILE A 246 10.83 -0.26 3.30
C ILE A 246 9.41 0.30 3.12
N LEU A 247 8.91 0.33 1.87
CA LEU A 247 7.58 0.81 1.55
C LEU A 247 6.47 -0.04 2.15
N GLY A 248 6.69 -1.36 2.27
CA GLY A 248 5.76 -2.27 2.92
C GLY A 248 5.60 -1.97 4.41
N LEU A 249 6.71 -1.56 5.08
CA LEU A 249 6.67 -1.09 6.46
C LEU A 249 5.99 0.26 6.60
N CYS A 250 6.29 1.23 5.73
CA CYS A 250 5.64 2.53 5.79
C CYS A 250 4.11 2.41 5.68
N LEU A 251 3.62 1.48 4.84
CA LEU A 251 2.19 1.14 4.76
C LEU A 251 1.69 0.51 6.06
N GLY A 252 2.37 -0.54 6.55
CA GLY A 252 1.95 -1.30 7.72
C GLY A 252 1.96 -0.47 9.01
N ILE A 253 2.98 0.36 9.23
CA ILE A 253 3.09 1.23 10.42
C ILE A 253 1.87 2.13 10.54
N GLY A 254 1.51 2.85 9.47
CA GLY A 254 0.35 3.74 9.49
C GLY A 254 -1.00 3.03 9.66
N GLN A 255 -1.07 1.74 9.28
CA GLN A 255 -2.28 0.91 9.38
C GLN A 255 -2.43 0.22 10.73
N GLU A 256 -1.33 -0.20 11.35
CA GLU A 256 -1.36 -0.97 12.59
C GLU A 256 -1.20 -0.10 13.85
N TYR A 257 -0.59 1.08 13.74
CA TYR A 257 -0.34 1.96 14.86
C TYR A 257 -0.96 3.35 14.66
N PRO A 258 -2.09 3.66 15.30
CA PRO A 258 -2.76 4.96 15.15
C PRO A 258 -1.92 6.16 15.57
N GLN A 259 -1.02 5.95 16.57
CA GLN A 259 -0.13 6.97 17.11
C GLN A 259 1.12 7.19 16.26
N LEU A 260 1.40 6.31 15.30
CA LEU A 260 2.54 6.42 14.41
C LEU A 260 2.10 6.79 12.99
N SER A 261 2.83 7.66 12.34
CA SER A 261 2.75 7.84 10.89
C SER A 261 4.11 7.56 10.27
N CYS A 262 4.14 6.95 9.10
CA CYS A 262 5.39 6.70 8.40
C CYS A 262 5.27 7.16 6.95
N ARG A 263 6.23 7.96 6.49
CA ARG A 263 6.32 8.46 5.11
C ARG A 263 7.65 8.08 4.51
N HIS A 264 7.65 7.83 3.22
CA HIS A 264 8.85 7.51 2.47
C HIS A 264 9.28 8.69 1.59
N LEU A 265 10.56 9.03 1.64
CA LEU A 265 11.18 10.05 0.81
C LEU A 265 12.25 9.42 -0.07
N ASP A 266 12.01 9.46 -1.38
CA ASP A 266 12.88 8.92 -2.43
C ASP A 266 13.78 10.02 -2.96
N VAL A 267 15.08 10.00 -2.62
CA VAL A 267 15.99 11.09 -2.88
C VAL A 267 17.19 10.65 -3.69
N ARG A 268 17.71 11.55 -4.54
CA ARG A 268 18.97 11.33 -5.22
C ARG A 268 20.13 11.59 -4.27
N VAL A 269 21.15 10.72 -4.29
CA VAL A 269 22.37 10.93 -3.51
C VAL A 269 23.06 12.21 -3.96
N PRO A 270 23.39 13.12 -3.04
CA PRO A 270 24.06 14.36 -3.41
C PRO A 270 25.50 14.09 -3.87
N ALA A 271 25.88 14.64 -4.99
CA ALA A 271 27.24 14.53 -5.56
C ALA A 271 28.19 15.65 -5.11
N SER A 272 27.64 16.70 -4.49
CA SER A 272 28.42 17.85 -3.99
C SER A 272 27.86 18.36 -2.66
N LYS A 273 28.65 19.18 -1.95
CA LYS A 273 28.19 19.84 -0.73
C LYS A 273 27.00 20.79 -0.95
N GLU A 274 26.96 21.44 -2.12
CA GLU A 274 25.85 22.32 -2.48
C GLU A 274 24.55 21.54 -2.67
N GLU A 275 24.63 20.37 -3.32
CA GLU A 275 23.48 19.47 -3.47
C GLU A 275 23.05 18.88 -2.12
N GLN A 276 24.01 18.52 -1.26
CA GLN A 276 23.74 18.06 0.11
C GLN A 276 22.97 19.10 0.91
N GLN A 277 23.44 20.36 0.90
CA GLN A 277 22.78 21.45 1.61
C GLN A 277 21.34 21.67 1.10
N LYS A 278 21.16 21.72 -0.22
CA LYS A 278 19.83 21.87 -0.82
C LYS A 278 18.90 20.71 -0.47
N LEU A 279 19.42 19.49 -0.52
CA LEU A 279 18.64 18.31 -0.11
C LEU A 279 18.23 18.41 1.36
N SER A 280 19.13 18.80 2.24
CA SER A 280 18.83 18.98 3.68
C SER A 280 17.77 20.05 3.89
N GLU A 281 17.83 21.18 3.18
CA GLU A 281 16.81 22.25 3.23
C GLU A 281 15.43 21.74 2.74
N HIS A 282 15.38 21.01 1.63
CA HIS A 282 14.15 20.43 1.11
C HIS A 282 13.53 19.40 2.06
N LEU A 283 14.38 18.52 2.63
CA LEU A 283 13.93 17.51 3.57
C LEU A 283 13.38 18.14 4.86
N LEU A 284 14.05 19.16 5.41
CA LEU A 284 13.57 19.90 6.58
C LEU A 284 12.21 20.55 6.31
N SER A 285 12.03 21.19 5.17
CA SER A 285 10.74 21.76 4.78
C SER A 285 9.66 20.68 4.63
N GLU A 286 10.00 19.49 4.09
CA GLU A 286 9.07 18.35 3.94
C GLU A 286 8.66 17.75 5.29
N PHE A 287 9.58 17.68 6.26
CA PHE A 287 9.28 17.14 7.60
C PHE A 287 8.29 17.99 8.37
N LEU A 288 8.25 19.28 8.08
CA LEU A 288 7.39 20.27 8.74
C LEU A 288 6.10 20.55 7.97
N ASP A 289 6.02 20.07 6.72
CA ASP A 289 4.81 20.20 5.88
C ASP A 289 3.73 19.20 6.31
N GLU A 290 2.46 19.57 6.11
CA GLU A 290 1.35 18.65 6.41
C GLU A 290 1.46 17.37 5.56
N PRO A 291 1.38 16.18 6.18
CA PRO A 291 1.52 14.92 5.47
C PRO A 291 0.32 14.69 4.54
N THR A 292 0.55 14.75 3.23
CA THR A 292 -0.49 14.51 2.23
C THR A 292 -0.33 13.17 1.51
N GLU A 293 0.92 12.71 1.33
CA GLU A 293 1.24 11.55 0.50
C GLU A 293 2.21 10.60 1.22
N LEU A 294 2.04 9.29 1.00
CA LEU A 294 2.90 8.28 1.59
C LEU A 294 4.33 8.32 1.02
N THR A 295 4.46 8.54 -0.28
CA THR A 295 5.74 8.54 -0.99
C THR A 295 5.91 9.82 -1.80
N ILE A 296 6.97 10.55 -1.49
CA ILE A 296 7.41 11.75 -2.19
C ILE A 296 8.80 11.49 -2.78
N ALA A 297 9.04 11.92 -4.00
CA ALA A 297 10.35 11.88 -4.62
C ALA A 297 10.89 13.29 -4.84
N TYR A 298 12.17 13.47 -4.51
CA TYR A 298 12.92 14.68 -4.83
C TYR A 298 13.91 14.40 -5.95
N ARG A 299 13.80 15.14 -7.05
CA ARG A 299 14.72 15.07 -8.20
C ARG A 299 15.13 16.46 -8.61
N ASP A 300 16.40 16.75 -8.48
CA ASP A 300 16.97 18.09 -8.68
C ASP A 300 16.24 19.13 -7.79
N TYR A 301 15.50 20.04 -8.42
CA TYR A 301 14.73 21.09 -7.71
C TYR A 301 13.22 20.79 -7.65
N TYR A 302 12.80 19.57 -7.96
CA TYR A 302 11.39 19.26 -8.12
C TYR A 302 10.93 18.22 -7.09
N ARG A 303 9.73 18.46 -6.58
CA ARG A 303 8.98 17.57 -5.69
C ARG A 303 7.95 16.81 -6.52
N TRP A 304 7.88 15.50 -6.35
CA TRP A 304 7.01 14.61 -7.10
C TRP A 304 6.23 13.72 -6.16
N LYS A 305 4.93 13.53 -6.43
CA LYS A 305 4.10 12.53 -5.77
C LYS A 305 3.79 11.37 -6.70
N ARG A 306 3.69 10.19 -6.14
CA ARG A 306 3.28 9.00 -6.87
C ARG A 306 1.76 8.95 -6.93
N ILE A 307 1.19 8.84 -8.14
CA ILE A 307 -0.25 8.69 -8.38
C ILE A 307 -0.53 7.46 -9.22
N PHE A 308 -1.77 6.96 -9.17
CA PHE A 308 -2.20 5.77 -9.90
C PHE A 308 -3.30 6.15 -10.88
N LYS A 309 -2.92 6.25 -12.14
CA LYS A 309 -3.83 6.71 -13.19
C LYS A 309 -4.61 5.53 -13.77
N GLN A 310 -5.94 5.63 -13.77
CA GLN A 310 -6.77 4.65 -14.46
C GLN A 310 -6.53 4.70 -15.96
N ILE A 311 -6.38 3.52 -16.57
CA ILE A 311 -6.30 3.35 -18.01
C ILE A 311 -7.39 2.39 -18.47
N LYS A 312 -7.88 2.59 -19.67
CA LYS A 312 -8.85 1.69 -20.27
C LYS A 312 -8.15 0.74 -21.23
N ILE A 313 -8.30 -0.57 -20.99
CA ILE A 313 -7.75 -1.60 -21.87
C ILE A 313 -8.92 -2.43 -22.38
N ASP A 314 -9.37 -2.14 -23.61
CA ASP A 314 -10.46 -2.83 -24.27
C ASP A 314 -10.09 -4.27 -24.67
N ALA A 315 -11.09 -5.11 -24.92
CA ALA A 315 -10.87 -6.45 -25.44
C ALA A 315 -10.21 -6.38 -26.84
N THR A 316 -9.12 -7.09 -26.99
CA THR A 316 -8.36 -7.06 -28.24
C THR A 316 -8.96 -8.03 -29.24
N GLN A 317 -9.78 -7.58 -30.17
CA GLN A 317 -10.17 -8.39 -31.33
C GLN A 317 -9.10 -8.44 -32.42
N ASP A 318 -8.19 -7.42 -32.49
CA ASP A 318 -7.22 -7.26 -33.59
C ASP A 318 -5.76 -7.06 -33.16
N LYS A 319 -5.45 -7.05 -31.84
CA LYS A 319 -4.05 -6.88 -31.38
C LYS A 319 -3.38 -8.24 -31.22
N LYS A 320 -2.24 -8.41 -31.89
CA LYS A 320 -1.43 -9.61 -31.81
C LYS A 320 -0.93 -9.81 -30.37
N LEU A 321 -1.38 -10.86 -29.71
CA LEU A 321 -0.82 -11.29 -28.42
C LEU A 321 0.67 -11.56 -28.57
N GLN A 322 1.46 -11.27 -27.54
CA GLN A 322 2.89 -11.62 -27.49
C GLN A 322 3.14 -13.13 -27.30
N LEU A 323 2.09 -13.95 -27.45
CA LEU A 323 2.18 -15.40 -27.34
C LEU A 323 2.43 -16.01 -28.71
N ARG A 324 3.37 -16.95 -28.78
CA ARG A 324 3.71 -17.70 -30.00
C ARG A 324 3.03 -19.04 -30.01
N GLN A 325 2.46 -19.41 -31.15
CA GLN A 325 1.89 -20.75 -31.34
C GLN A 325 3.00 -21.79 -31.17
N GLY A 326 2.80 -22.79 -30.29
CA GLY A 326 3.81 -23.81 -29.95
C GLY A 326 5.03 -23.22 -29.20
N GLY A 327 4.92 -21.97 -28.65
CA GLY A 327 6.00 -21.32 -27.96
C GLY A 327 6.38 -22.01 -26.64
N VAL A 328 7.61 -21.78 -26.19
CA VAL A 328 8.19 -22.36 -24.97
C VAL A 328 8.07 -21.36 -23.83
N TYR A 329 7.45 -21.76 -22.73
CA TYR A 329 7.20 -20.88 -21.58
C TYR A 329 7.64 -21.54 -20.27
N LEU A 330 8.43 -20.80 -19.51
CA LEU A 330 8.87 -21.17 -18.17
C LEU A 330 7.94 -20.50 -17.13
N ILE A 331 7.29 -21.31 -16.30
CA ILE A 331 6.45 -20.85 -15.21
C ILE A 331 7.08 -21.33 -13.90
N VAL A 332 7.50 -20.35 -13.07
CA VAL A 332 8.12 -20.58 -11.77
C VAL A 332 7.17 -20.11 -10.68
N GLY A 333 6.85 -20.99 -9.74
CA GLY A 333 6.02 -20.55 -8.60
C GLY A 333 5.14 -21.64 -8.02
N ASP A 334 3.95 -21.23 -7.53
CA ASP A 334 2.96 -22.11 -6.93
C ASP A 334 1.90 -22.55 -7.93
N PHE A 335 1.55 -23.82 -7.84
CA PHE A 335 0.58 -24.47 -8.73
C PHE A 335 -0.64 -25.06 -7.99
N ASP A 336 -0.71 -24.99 -6.65
CA ASP A 336 -1.82 -25.60 -5.90
C ASP A 336 -3.13 -24.82 -6.06
N SER A 337 -3.07 -23.50 -6.09
CA SER A 337 -4.27 -22.64 -6.23
C SER A 337 -3.99 -21.34 -6.94
N GLY A 338 -2.75 -21.17 -7.40
CA GLY A 338 -2.21 -19.89 -7.83
C GLY A 338 -2.38 -19.59 -9.31
N ILE A 339 -2.00 -18.36 -9.65
CA ILE A 339 -2.00 -17.80 -11.01
C ILE A 339 -1.16 -18.67 -11.96
N GLY A 340 -0.07 -19.29 -11.47
CA GLY A 340 0.79 -20.14 -12.27
C GLY A 340 0.04 -21.28 -12.93
N LEU A 341 -0.80 -22.01 -12.19
CA LEU A 341 -1.63 -23.09 -12.71
C LEU A 341 -2.67 -22.59 -13.74
N ILE A 342 -3.32 -21.48 -13.42
CA ILE A 342 -4.30 -20.85 -14.30
C ILE A 342 -3.65 -20.48 -15.64
N LEU A 343 -2.50 -19.83 -15.62
CA LEU A 343 -1.82 -19.40 -16.84
C LEU A 343 -1.25 -20.58 -17.62
N ALA A 344 -0.71 -21.61 -16.93
CA ALA A 344 -0.23 -22.85 -17.59
C ALA A 344 -1.33 -23.52 -18.42
N LYS A 345 -2.53 -23.65 -17.83
CA LYS A 345 -3.70 -24.21 -18.51
C LYS A 345 -4.10 -23.37 -19.75
N TYR A 346 -4.25 -22.06 -19.56
CA TYR A 346 -4.65 -21.20 -20.67
C TYR A 346 -3.60 -21.08 -21.78
N PHE A 347 -2.31 -21.15 -21.46
CA PHE A 347 -1.25 -21.15 -22.46
C PHE A 347 -1.26 -22.45 -23.28
N ALA A 348 -1.48 -23.60 -22.61
CA ALA A 348 -1.65 -24.87 -23.29
C ALA A 348 -2.85 -24.87 -24.24
N GLU A 349 -4.01 -24.36 -23.78
CA GLU A 349 -5.24 -24.31 -24.58
C GLU A 349 -5.18 -23.30 -25.73
N THR A 350 -4.59 -22.12 -25.49
CA THR A 350 -4.69 -20.99 -26.44
C THR A 350 -3.65 -21.07 -27.56
N VAL A 351 -2.41 -21.45 -27.24
CA VAL A 351 -1.28 -21.44 -28.19
C VAL A 351 -0.55 -22.78 -28.28
N ALA A 352 -1.13 -23.87 -27.75
CA ALA A 352 -0.48 -25.18 -27.67
C ALA A 352 0.97 -25.10 -27.13
N ALA A 353 1.13 -24.30 -26.05
CA ALA A 353 2.43 -23.97 -25.47
C ALA A 353 3.17 -25.19 -24.98
N LYS A 354 4.49 -25.19 -25.15
CA LYS A 354 5.42 -26.11 -24.46
C LYS A 354 5.72 -25.50 -23.09
N LEU A 355 5.50 -26.26 -22.04
CA LEU A 355 5.50 -25.73 -20.68
C LEU A 355 6.61 -26.33 -19.83
N ILE A 356 7.32 -25.49 -19.11
CA ILE A 356 8.26 -25.86 -18.07
C ILE A 356 7.74 -25.31 -16.76
N LEU A 357 7.32 -26.18 -15.84
CA LEU A 357 6.74 -25.83 -14.55
C LEU A 357 7.76 -26.11 -13.45
N VAL A 358 8.12 -25.08 -12.69
CA VAL A 358 9.11 -25.13 -11.61
C VAL A 358 8.50 -24.65 -10.32
N SER A 359 8.57 -25.45 -9.25
CA SER A 359 8.03 -25.12 -7.92
C SER A 359 9.03 -25.46 -6.83
N SER A 360 8.97 -24.74 -5.72
CA SER A 360 9.63 -25.14 -4.47
C SER A 360 8.85 -26.20 -3.70
N GLU A 361 7.54 -26.27 -3.93
CA GLU A 361 6.64 -27.23 -3.31
C GLU A 361 6.30 -28.38 -4.26
N LYS A 362 5.66 -29.42 -3.73
CA LYS A 362 5.21 -30.55 -4.55
C LYS A 362 4.19 -30.05 -5.57
N LEU A 363 4.48 -30.34 -6.85
CA LEU A 363 3.55 -29.97 -7.92
C LEU A 363 2.24 -30.78 -7.80
N PRO A 364 1.08 -30.14 -8.01
CA PRO A 364 -0.21 -30.84 -8.06
C PRO A 364 -0.28 -31.81 -9.25
N ASP A 365 -1.40 -32.52 -9.36
CA ASP A 365 -1.63 -33.36 -10.53
C ASP A 365 -1.75 -32.53 -11.81
N CYS A 366 -0.66 -32.47 -12.57
CA CYS A 366 -0.57 -31.79 -13.86
C CYS A 366 -1.09 -32.61 -15.03
N SER A 367 -1.81 -33.73 -14.82
CA SER A 367 -2.30 -34.63 -15.86
C SER A 367 -3.19 -33.92 -16.90
N GLU A 368 -3.99 -32.94 -16.48
CA GLU A 368 -4.81 -32.13 -17.39
C GLU A 368 -3.93 -31.23 -18.28
N ILE A 369 -2.93 -30.56 -17.72
CA ILE A 369 -1.99 -29.73 -18.50
C ILE A 369 -1.19 -30.61 -19.47
N LYS A 370 -0.73 -31.78 -19.03
CA LYS A 370 -0.01 -32.73 -19.86
C LYS A 370 -0.85 -33.27 -21.01
N ARG A 371 -2.17 -33.33 -20.88
CA ARG A 371 -3.07 -33.69 -22.00
C ARG A 371 -3.25 -32.55 -23.02
N LEU A 372 -3.21 -31.30 -22.53
CA LEU A 372 -3.39 -30.11 -23.36
C LEU A 372 -2.10 -29.67 -24.04
N SER A 373 -0.96 -29.87 -23.39
CA SER A 373 0.37 -29.58 -23.90
C SER A 373 1.11 -30.87 -24.24
N SER A 374 1.57 -31.01 -25.49
CA SER A 374 2.36 -32.17 -25.90
C SER A 374 3.70 -32.32 -25.18
N ASP A 375 4.26 -31.18 -24.73
CA ASP A 375 5.57 -31.08 -24.08
C ASP A 375 5.43 -30.27 -22.76
N CYS A 376 5.29 -30.98 -21.65
CA CYS A 376 5.22 -30.40 -20.33
C CYS A 376 6.27 -31.02 -19.40
N LEU A 377 7.29 -30.24 -19.04
CA LEU A 377 8.31 -30.61 -18.06
C LEU A 377 7.93 -30.07 -16.68
N THR A 378 8.20 -30.85 -15.64
CA THR A 378 7.89 -30.44 -14.26
C THR A 378 9.11 -30.68 -13.37
N PHE A 379 9.48 -29.68 -12.55
CA PHE A 379 10.62 -29.73 -11.66
C PHE A 379 10.23 -29.20 -10.26
N GLN A 380 10.76 -29.86 -9.24
CA GLN A 380 10.70 -29.39 -7.86
C GLN A 380 12.12 -29.07 -7.40
N ILE A 381 12.40 -27.80 -7.06
CA ILE A 381 13.73 -27.33 -6.64
C ILE A 381 13.59 -26.25 -5.55
N ASP A 382 14.68 -25.96 -4.83
CA ASP A 382 14.75 -24.71 -4.08
C ASP A 382 15.03 -23.55 -5.06
N LEU A 383 14.11 -22.60 -5.16
CA LEU A 383 14.17 -21.49 -6.14
C LEU A 383 15.41 -20.61 -5.98
N ILE A 384 16.07 -20.62 -4.81
CA ILE A 384 17.32 -19.88 -4.59
C ILE A 384 18.57 -20.72 -4.92
N ASN A 385 18.42 -22.01 -5.25
CA ASN A 385 19.53 -22.84 -5.66
C ASN A 385 19.89 -22.58 -7.13
N GLU A 386 20.95 -21.79 -7.31
CA GLU A 386 21.41 -21.37 -8.63
C GLU A 386 21.78 -22.57 -9.53
N SER A 387 22.42 -23.60 -8.96
CA SER A 387 22.86 -24.79 -9.73
C SER A 387 21.67 -25.61 -10.21
N GLU A 388 20.64 -25.80 -9.39
CA GLU A 388 19.42 -26.50 -9.78
C GLU A 388 18.65 -25.72 -10.84
N MET A 389 18.53 -24.40 -10.68
CA MET A 389 17.86 -23.56 -11.66
C MET A 389 18.62 -23.52 -12.99
N GLN A 390 19.98 -23.48 -12.97
CA GLN A 390 20.80 -23.55 -14.17
C GLN A 390 20.59 -24.88 -14.89
N ALA A 391 20.55 -26.01 -14.18
CA ALA A 391 20.31 -27.34 -14.80
C ALA A 391 18.95 -27.41 -15.52
N ILE A 392 17.93 -26.67 -15.05
CA ILE A 392 16.65 -26.54 -15.75
C ILE A 392 16.81 -25.74 -17.04
N VAL A 393 17.55 -24.64 -16.99
CA VAL A 393 17.82 -23.78 -18.17
C VAL A 393 18.58 -24.58 -19.21
N ASP A 394 19.58 -25.40 -18.82
CA ASP A 394 20.33 -26.26 -19.72
C ASP A 394 19.42 -27.31 -20.40
N LYS A 395 18.45 -27.88 -19.65
CA LYS A 395 17.45 -28.79 -20.23
C LYS A 395 16.51 -28.11 -21.22
N ILE A 396 16.14 -26.84 -20.94
CA ILE A 396 15.33 -26.04 -21.88
C ILE A 396 16.12 -25.89 -23.20
N ASP A 397 17.42 -25.62 -23.11
CA ASP A 397 18.28 -25.45 -24.27
C ASP A 397 18.44 -26.77 -25.07
N GLU A 398 18.67 -27.88 -24.39
CA GLU A 398 18.81 -29.18 -25.02
C GLU A 398 17.52 -29.63 -25.74
N GLN A 399 16.36 -29.39 -25.11
CA GLN A 399 15.10 -29.94 -25.62
C GLN A 399 14.37 -29.01 -26.58
N PHE A 400 14.43 -27.68 -26.33
CA PHE A 400 13.61 -26.68 -27.04
C PHE A 400 14.45 -25.62 -27.76
N GLY A 401 15.67 -25.35 -27.31
CA GLY A 401 16.58 -24.34 -27.88
C GLY A 401 16.22 -22.90 -27.58
N GLU A 402 14.93 -22.53 -27.58
CA GLU A 402 14.46 -21.17 -27.37
C GLU A 402 13.50 -21.07 -26.17
N LEU A 403 13.49 -19.92 -25.53
CA LEU A 403 12.55 -19.56 -24.45
C LEU A 403 11.82 -18.27 -24.87
N HIS A 404 10.48 -18.31 -24.93
CA HIS A 404 9.67 -17.22 -25.45
C HIS A 404 9.04 -16.36 -24.35
N GLY A 405 8.78 -16.90 -23.19
CA GLY A 405 8.25 -16.14 -22.06
C GLY A 405 8.54 -16.77 -20.72
N VAL A 406 8.63 -15.94 -19.70
CA VAL A 406 8.88 -16.35 -18.32
C VAL A 406 7.80 -15.75 -17.43
N ILE A 407 7.17 -16.61 -16.64
CA ILE A 407 6.19 -16.21 -15.64
C ILE A 407 6.75 -16.52 -14.25
N TYR A 408 6.80 -15.53 -13.38
CA TYR A 408 7.22 -15.67 -11.99
C TYR A 408 6.03 -15.42 -11.07
N SER A 409 5.51 -16.49 -10.46
CA SER A 409 4.25 -16.52 -9.72
C SER A 409 4.42 -17.19 -8.37
N THR A 410 5.21 -16.60 -7.48
CA THR A 410 5.40 -17.12 -6.14
C THR A 410 4.27 -16.65 -5.21
N PRO A 411 3.59 -17.54 -4.49
CA PRO A 411 2.48 -17.20 -3.61
C PRO A 411 2.95 -16.53 -2.32
N MET A 412 1.99 -16.16 -1.51
CA MET A 412 2.21 -16.01 -0.08
C MET A 412 2.32 -17.42 0.51
N SER A 413 3.47 -17.81 1.07
CA SER A 413 3.61 -19.13 1.68
C SER A 413 2.63 -19.31 2.82
N ASN A 414 2.10 -20.54 3.00
CA ASN A 414 1.23 -20.86 4.14
C ASN A 414 1.91 -20.63 5.50
N GLU A 415 3.26 -20.64 5.53
CA GLU A 415 4.09 -20.33 6.69
C GLU A 415 4.34 -18.83 6.87
N SER A 416 4.20 -18.00 5.83
CA SER A 416 4.17 -16.54 5.97
C SER A 416 2.79 -16.14 6.45
N SER A 417 2.54 -16.37 7.74
CA SER A 417 1.31 -15.98 8.42
C SER A 417 1.10 -14.48 8.31
N ILE A 418 -0.17 -14.07 8.36
CA ILE A 418 -0.55 -12.69 8.59
C ILE A 418 -0.15 -12.36 10.03
N ASP A 419 1.00 -11.69 10.20
CA ASP A 419 1.53 -11.32 11.51
C ASP A 419 1.58 -9.80 11.66
N LEU A 420 1.07 -9.31 12.78
CA LEU A 420 1.21 -7.89 13.12
C LEU A 420 2.68 -7.49 13.25
N LEU A 421 2.99 -6.26 12.93
CA LEU A 421 4.35 -5.71 13.03
C LEU A 421 4.98 -5.95 14.41
N GLN A 422 4.20 -5.89 15.48
CA GLN A 422 4.69 -6.18 16.84
C GLN A 422 5.17 -7.61 17.02
N GLN A 423 4.57 -8.57 16.33
CA GLN A 423 4.80 -10.01 16.49
C GLN A 423 5.69 -10.61 15.41
N ILE A 424 5.82 -9.92 14.29
CA ILE A 424 6.57 -10.45 13.14
C ILE A 424 8.04 -10.60 13.48
N LYS A 425 8.60 -11.78 13.19
CA LYS A 425 10.02 -12.09 13.38
C LYS A 425 10.78 -11.96 12.06
N ALA A 426 12.05 -11.62 12.15
CA ALA A 426 12.93 -11.48 10.99
C ALA A 426 12.97 -12.75 10.13
N GLU A 427 12.95 -13.95 10.75
CA GLU A 427 12.98 -15.23 10.04
C GLU A 427 11.76 -15.42 9.13
N LYS A 428 10.56 -14.99 9.59
CA LYS A 428 9.33 -15.04 8.77
C LYS A 428 9.37 -14.06 7.61
N CYS A 429 9.90 -12.84 7.81
CA CYS A 429 10.11 -11.89 6.73
C CYS A 429 11.07 -12.48 5.68
N ASN A 430 12.16 -13.10 6.15
CA ASN A 430 13.14 -13.75 5.29
C ASN A 430 12.54 -14.85 4.40
N LEU A 431 11.56 -15.62 4.89
CA LEU A 431 10.87 -16.62 4.05
C LEU A 431 10.16 -15.96 2.85
N SER A 432 9.44 -14.87 3.09
CA SER A 432 8.80 -14.11 2.00
C SER A 432 9.82 -13.53 1.02
N PHE A 433 10.93 -12.98 1.53
CA PHE A 433 11.97 -12.42 0.69
C PHE A 433 12.75 -13.49 -0.08
N LYS A 434 13.02 -14.64 0.55
CA LYS A 434 13.71 -15.75 -0.06
C LYS A 434 13.01 -16.22 -1.33
N GLN A 435 11.74 -16.55 -1.24
CA GLN A 435 10.98 -17.07 -2.37
C GLN A 435 10.68 -16.01 -3.43
N LYS A 436 10.20 -14.84 -3.01
CA LYS A 436 9.75 -13.81 -3.96
C LYS A 436 10.89 -13.01 -4.57
N VAL A 437 11.91 -12.64 -3.79
CA VAL A 437 12.95 -11.72 -4.23
C VAL A 437 14.24 -12.45 -4.60
N GLN A 438 14.79 -13.26 -3.70
CA GLN A 438 16.06 -13.94 -3.98
C GLN A 438 15.91 -14.95 -5.12
N GLY A 439 14.80 -15.72 -5.16
CA GLY A 439 14.47 -16.61 -6.28
C GLY A 439 14.36 -15.88 -7.62
N LEU A 440 13.81 -14.65 -7.64
CA LEU A 440 13.77 -13.82 -8.86
C LEU A 440 15.18 -13.39 -9.30
N TYR A 441 16.07 -13.05 -8.36
CA TYR A 441 17.46 -12.69 -8.69
C TYR A 441 18.23 -13.88 -9.23
N VAL A 442 18.05 -15.10 -8.68
CA VAL A 442 18.63 -16.32 -9.21
C VAL A 442 18.12 -16.60 -10.62
N LEU A 443 16.79 -16.51 -10.81
CA LEU A 443 16.18 -16.73 -12.14
C LEU A 443 16.72 -15.72 -13.18
N GLU A 444 16.80 -14.45 -12.83
CA GLU A 444 17.36 -13.40 -13.71
C GLU A 444 18.82 -13.68 -14.06
N LYS A 445 19.62 -14.10 -13.08
CA LYS A 445 21.03 -14.40 -13.24
C LYS A 445 21.26 -15.58 -14.22
N VAL A 446 20.54 -16.68 -14.05
CA VAL A 446 20.70 -17.86 -14.92
C VAL A 446 20.13 -17.64 -16.32
N LEU A 447 19.13 -16.77 -16.46
CA LEU A 447 18.53 -16.40 -17.74
C LEU A 447 19.17 -15.17 -18.42
N HIS A 448 20.26 -14.61 -17.88
CA HIS A 448 20.84 -13.36 -18.38
C HIS A 448 21.22 -13.38 -19.88
N HIS A 449 21.56 -14.56 -20.40
CA HIS A 449 21.91 -14.78 -21.80
C HIS A 449 20.68 -15.06 -22.69
N LYS A 450 19.49 -15.28 -22.09
CA LYS A 450 18.24 -15.52 -22.80
C LYS A 450 17.54 -14.18 -23.09
N LYS A 451 16.85 -14.13 -24.22
CA LYS A 451 16.08 -12.96 -24.63
C LYS A 451 14.63 -13.37 -24.91
N PRO A 452 13.87 -13.77 -23.89
CA PRO A 452 12.45 -14.06 -24.08
C PRO A 452 11.72 -12.79 -24.51
N ASP A 453 10.57 -12.94 -25.14
CA ASP A 453 9.73 -11.81 -25.55
C ASP A 453 9.26 -11.01 -24.32
N PHE A 454 8.95 -11.72 -23.22
CA PHE A 454 8.52 -11.06 -21.98
C PHE A 454 8.87 -11.86 -20.71
N TYR A 455 8.94 -11.12 -19.60
CA TYR A 455 8.80 -11.62 -18.23
C TYR A 455 7.49 -11.09 -17.64
N LEU A 456 6.71 -11.96 -17.01
CA LEU A 456 5.47 -11.64 -16.33
C LEU A 456 5.60 -11.95 -14.84
N LEU A 457 5.76 -10.91 -14.02
CA LEU A 457 5.96 -11.02 -12.59
C LEU A 457 4.63 -10.81 -11.87
N GLN A 458 4.27 -11.74 -10.99
CA GLN A 458 3.06 -11.67 -10.20
C GLN A 458 3.32 -10.92 -8.89
N SER A 459 2.78 -9.72 -8.79
CA SER A 459 2.77 -8.89 -7.61
C SER A 459 1.36 -8.89 -6.98
N SER A 460 1.11 -8.04 -6.02
CA SER A 460 -0.15 -7.96 -5.28
C SER A 460 -0.61 -6.51 -5.11
N LEU A 461 -1.91 -6.31 -5.08
CA LEU A 461 -2.49 -5.02 -4.72
C LEU A 461 -2.09 -4.58 -3.30
N SER A 462 -1.69 -5.52 -2.43
CA SER A 462 -1.13 -5.20 -1.10
C SER A 462 0.11 -4.32 -1.15
N SER A 463 0.87 -4.33 -2.25
CA SER A 463 2.01 -3.41 -2.45
C SER A 463 1.57 -1.95 -2.61
N ILE A 464 0.29 -1.70 -2.91
CA ILE A 464 -0.27 -0.36 -3.12
C ILE A 464 -1.13 0.08 -1.93
N VAL A 465 -2.04 -0.79 -1.48
CA VAL A 465 -3.00 -0.46 -0.42
C VAL A 465 -2.61 -1.01 0.95
N GLY A 466 -1.54 -1.79 1.04
CA GLY A 466 -1.12 -2.45 2.27
C GLY A 466 -2.06 -3.59 2.67
N GLY A 467 -2.24 -3.71 3.96
CA GLY A 467 -3.09 -4.67 4.66
C GLY A 467 -2.49 -5.00 6.01
N ILE A 468 -3.35 -5.09 7.03
CA ILE A 468 -2.94 -5.39 8.40
C ILE A 468 -2.31 -6.79 8.43
N GLY A 469 -1.14 -6.90 9.02
CA GLY A 469 -0.37 -8.13 9.07
C GLY A 469 0.31 -8.53 7.74
N LEU A 470 0.22 -7.70 6.69
CA LEU A 470 0.79 -8.00 5.37
C LEU A 470 2.09 -7.24 5.07
N ALA A 471 2.71 -6.58 6.05
CA ALA A 471 3.85 -5.69 5.82
C ALA A 471 5.02 -6.37 5.08
N ALA A 472 5.44 -7.57 5.49
CA ALA A 472 6.53 -8.31 4.82
C ALA A 472 6.13 -8.79 3.41
N TYR A 473 4.88 -9.25 3.24
CA TYR A 473 4.36 -9.64 1.93
C TYR A 473 4.26 -8.45 0.98
N SER A 474 3.75 -7.31 1.46
CA SER A 474 3.72 -6.05 0.71
C SER A 474 5.12 -5.59 0.32
N ALA A 475 6.08 -5.67 1.26
CA ALA A 475 7.48 -5.34 1.04
C ALA A 475 8.11 -6.17 -0.08
N ALA A 476 7.92 -7.48 -0.08
CA ALA A 476 8.43 -8.36 -1.14
C ALA A 476 7.82 -8.02 -2.51
N ASN A 477 6.52 -7.73 -2.57
CA ASN A 477 5.85 -7.35 -3.82
C ASN A 477 6.28 -5.95 -4.32
N GLN A 478 6.60 -5.00 -3.43
CA GLN A 478 7.20 -3.72 -3.81
C GLN A 478 8.53 -3.90 -4.53
N VAL A 479 9.36 -4.85 -4.08
CA VAL A 479 10.62 -5.18 -4.79
C VAL A 479 10.35 -5.76 -6.18
N ILE A 480 9.36 -6.65 -6.32
CA ILE A 480 8.95 -7.20 -7.62
C ILE A 480 8.57 -6.06 -8.60
N ASP A 481 7.78 -5.10 -8.12
CA ASP A 481 7.33 -3.95 -8.90
C ASP A 481 8.51 -3.04 -9.31
N ALA A 482 9.38 -2.69 -8.36
CA ALA A 482 10.56 -1.88 -8.60
C ALA A 482 11.57 -2.58 -9.51
N PHE A 483 11.75 -3.90 -9.37
CA PHE A 483 12.66 -4.69 -10.19
C PHE A 483 12.21 -4.76 -11.65
N ALA A 484 10.93 -4.98 -11.92
CA ALA A 484 10.39 -4.93 -13.28
C ALA A 484 10.67 -3.57 -13.94
N ASN A 485 10.46 -2.48 -13.19
CA ASN A 485 10.75 -1.12 -13.65
C ASN A 485 12.24 -0.92 -13.96
N TYR A 486 13.12 -1.32 -13.03
CA TYR A 486 14.58 -1.27 -13.21
C TYR A 486 15.03 -2.02 -14.47
N LYS A 487 14.52 -3.25 -14.68
CA LYS A 487 14.90 -4.07 -15.85
C LYS A 487 14.44 -3.45 -17.16
N ASN A 488 13.25 -2.87 -17.24
CA ASN A 488 12.78 -2.19 -18.45
C ASN A 488 13.61 -0.95 -18.76
N ASN A 489 13.96 -0.15 -17.75
CA ASN A 489 14.82 1.01 -17.95
C ASN A 489 16.20 0.60 -18.49
N LYS A 490 16.79 -0.43 -17.88
CA LYS A 490 18.08 -0.98 -18.33
C LYS A 490 17.99 -1.56 -19.75
N ASN A 491 16.90 -2.26 -20.07
CA ASN A 491 16.66 -2.81 -21.40
C ASN A 491 16.45 -1.70 -22.45
N LEU A 492 15.75 -0.62 -22.09
CA LEU A 492 15.57 0.52 -22.97
C LEU A 492 16.91 1.19 -23.32
N VAL A 493 17.77 1.43 -22.33
CA VAL A 493 19.12 1.98 -22.54
C VAL A 493 19.97 1.06 -23.40
N ASN A 494 19.90 -0.26 -23.18
CA ASN A 494 20.69 -1.25 -23.90
C ASN A 494 20.01 -1.74 -25.20
N GLN A 495 18.87 -1.20 -25.59
CA GLN A 495 18.09 -1.58 -26.76
C GLN A 495 17.71 -3.09 -26.80
N ILE A 496 17.42 -3.66 -25.63
CA ILE A 496 16.97 -5.04 -25.49
C ILE A 496 15.44 -5.06 -25.59
N PRO A 497 14.83 -5.85 -26.52
CA PRO A 497 13.39 -5.83 -26.77
C PRO A 497 12.54 -6.53 -25.71
N THR A 498 13.15 -7.27 -24.78
CA THR A 498 12.45 -8.02 -23.75
C THR A 498 11.71 -7.10 -22.79
N LEU A 499 10.42 -7.32 -22.60
CA LEU A 499 9.56 -6.54 -21.69
C LEU A 499 9.38 -7.25 -20.36
N TRP A 500 9.41 -6.48 -19.28
CA TRP A 500 9.13 -6.93 -17.93
C TRP A 500 7.82 -6.33 -17.44
N TYR A 501 6.82 -7.18 -17.21
CA TYR A 501 5.53 -6.79 -16.66
C TYR A 501 5.47 -7.17 -15.18
N SER A 502 5.00 -6.25 -14.34
CA SER A 502 4.56 -6.55 -12.98
C SER A 502 3.05 -6.33 -12.89
N ILE A 503 2.32 -7.31 -12.36
CA ILE A 503 0.87 -7.23 -12.21
C ILE A 503 0.52 -7.28 -10.72
N ASN A 504 -0.06 -6.17 -10.23
CA ASN A 504 -0.56 -6.10 -8.86
C ASN A 504 -2.01 -6.60 -8.82
N TRP A 505 -2.16 -7.87 -8.46
CA TRP A 505 -3.46 -8.53 -8.45
C TRP A 505 -4.31 -8.16 -7.24
N ASP A 506 -5.59 -7.96 -7.46
CA ASP A 506 -6.61 -8.07 -6.42
C ASP A 506 -6.75 -9.53 -5.98
N ALA A 507 -7.48 -9.82 -4.89
CA ALA A 507 -7.67 -11.17 -4.41
C ALA A 507 -8.20 -12.10 -5.52
N ILE A 508 -7.76 -13.37 -5.53
CA ILE A 508 -8.17 -14.37 -6.53
C ILE A 508 -8.84 -15.52 -5.79
N THR A 509 -9.98 -15.98 -6.30
CA THR A 509 -10.70 -17.13 -5.73
C THR A 509 -9.92 -18.41 -6.00
N SER A 510 -9.47 -19.12 -4.95
CA SER A 510 -8.95 -20.47 -5.09
C SER A 510 -10.07 -21.44 -5.49
N GLN A 511 -9.74 -22.49 -6.26
CA GLN A 511 -10.74 -23.48 -6.70
C GLN A 511 -11.21 -24.41 -5.57
N THR A 512 -10.59 -24.36 -4.40
CA THR A 512 -11.02 -25.14 -3.23
C THR A 512 -12.13 -24.43 -2.49
N PRO A 513 -13.35 -25.03 -2.38
CA PRO A 513 -14.48 -24.43 -1.69
C PRO A 513 -14.36 -24.57 -0.16
N GLN A 514 -13.20 -24.37 0.43
CA GLN A 514 -13.03 -24.37 1.87
C GLN A 514 -12.80 -22.96 2.36
N GLN A 515 -13.78 -22.49 3.12
CA GLN A 515 -13.89 -21.25 3.86
C GLN A 515 -14.48 -20.07 3.08
N THR A 516 -15.76 -19.85 3.24
CA THR A 516 -16.39 -18.54 3.11
C THR A 516 -15.68 -17.58 4.05
N VAL A 517 -14.78 -16.80 3.48
CA VAL A 517 -14.07 -15.76 4.22
C VAL A 517 -15.08 -14.67 4.53
N THR A 518 -15.54 -14.63 5.78
CA THR A 518 -16.43 -13.61 6.32
C THR A 518 -15.57 -12.58 7.09
N GLY A 519 -15.81 -11.31 6.94
CA GLY A 519 -15.02 -10.27 7.61
C GLY A 519 -14.44 -9.28 6.63
N LEU A 520 -13.24 -8.73 6.89
CA LEU A 520 -12.49 -7.96 5.89
C LEU A 520 -12.43 -8.72 4.56
N GLY A 521 -12.43 -10.05 4.65
CA GLY A 521 -12.63 -10.95 3.53
C GLY A 521 -13.99 -10.85 2.86
N ALA A 522 -15.09 -10.51 3.50
CA ALA A 522 -16.39 -10.35 2.83
C ALA A 522 -16.37 -9.15 1.87
N ASN A 523 -15.77 -8.04 2.27
CA ASN A 523 -15.53 -6.90 1.39
C ASN A 523 -14.49 -7.23 0.30
N LEU A 524 -13.50 -8.09 0.59
CA LEU A 524 -12.56 -8.60 -0.41
C LEU A 524 -13.20 -9.63 -1.34
N ALA A 525 -14.10 -10.49 -0.85
CA ALA A 525 -14.80 -11.48 -1.67
C ALA A 525 -15.60 -10.83 -2.82
N GLU A 526 -16.14 -9.64 -2.61
CA GLU A 526 -16.82 -8.87 -3.65
C GLU A 526 -15.88 -8.42 -4.79
N PHE A 527 -14.61 -8.15 -4.48
CA PHE A 527 -13.59 -7.73 -5.44
C PHE A 527 -12.73 -8.90 -5.94
N THR A 528 -12.96 -10.11 -5.47
CA THR A 528 -12.18 -11.28 -5.86
C THR A 528 -12.33 -11.59 -7.35
N LEU A 529 -11.19 -11.86 -8.01
CA LEU A 529 -11.13 -12.25 -9.40
C LEU A 529 -11.44 -13.74 -9.56
N LYS A 530 -12.24 -14.07 -10.57
CA LYS A 530 -12.46 -15.44 -11.00
C LYS A 530 -11.36 -15.90 -11.94
N THR A 531 -11.20 -17.20 -12.08
CA THR A 531 -10.18 -17.82 -12.93
C THR A 531 -10.20 -17.31 -14.38
N ASP A 532 -11.41 -17.19 -14.97
CA ASP A 532 -11.57 -16.69 -16.34
C ASP A 532 -11.27 -15.20 -16.48
N GLU A 533 -11.50 -14.43 -15.41
CA GLU A 533 -11.15 -12.99 -15.34
C GLU A 533 -9.63 -12.80 -15.30
N VAL A 534 -8.90 -13.65 -14.56
CA VAL A 534 -7.43 -13.63 -14.52
C VAL A 534 -6.83 -13.78 -15.92
N TRP A 535 -7.33 -14.74 -16.70
CA TRP A 535 -6.86 -14.92 -18.06
C TRP A 535 -7.20 -13.72 -18.98
N LYS A 536 -8.42 -13.21 -18.93
CA LYS A 536 -8.81 -12.03 -19.70
C LYS A 536 -7.98 -10.79 -19.37
N VAL A 537 -7.60 -10.63 -18.10
CA VAL A 537 -6.69 -9.57 -17.67
C VAL A 537 -5.30 -9.78 -18.27
N CYS A 538 -4.73 -10.99 -18.15
CA CYS A 538 -3.41 -11.31 -18.73
C CYS A 538 -3.38 -11.07 -20.24
N GLN A 539 -4.40 -11.50 -20.99
CA GLN A 539 -4.49 -11.26 -22.42
C GLN A 539 -4.42 -9.79 -22.77
N ARG A 540 -5.15 -8.95 -22.04
CA ARG A 540 -5.14 -7.49 -22.28
C ARG A 540 -3.78 -6.88 -21.95
N ILE A 541 -3.14 -7.29 -20.86
CA ILE A 541 -1.81 -6.80 -20.47
C ILE A 541 -0.75 -7.24 -21.47
N LEU A 542 -0.74 -8.51 -21.89
CA LEU A 542 0.20 -9.03 -22.89
C LEU A 542 -0.02 -8.46 -24.30
N SER A 543 -1.09 -7.71 -24.53
CA SER A 543 -1.30 -6.93 -25.75
C SER A 543 -0.73 -5.51 -25.71
N LEU A 544 -0.22 -5.08 -24.55
CA LEU A 544 0.40 -3.78 -24.37
C LEU A 544 1.91 -3.87 -24.69
N HIS A 545 2.44 -2.83 -25.33
CA HIS A 545 3.88 -2.67 -25.54
C HIS A 545 4.56 -1.78 -24.49
N SER A 546 3.80 -1.32 -23.53
CA SER A 546 4.06 -0.49 -22.35
C SER A 546 2.73 -0.43 -21.60
N PRO A 547 2.63 -0.45 -20.32
CA PRO A 547 3.47 -0.04 -19.21
C PRO A 547 4.14 -1.24 -18.51
N THR A 548 5.10 -0.94 -17.63
CA THR A 548 5.86 -1.92 -16.85
C THR A 548 5.04 -2.54 -15.71
N GLN A 549 4.37 -1.69 -14.92
CA GLN A 549 3.56 -2.08 -13.78
C GLN A 549 2.09 -1.82 -14.08
N VAL A 550 1.25 -2.82 -13.88
CA VAL A 550 -0.20 -2.72 -14.06
C VAL A 550 -0.90 -3.16 -12.79
N ILE A 551 -1.69 -2.27 -12.23
CA ILE A 551 -2.51 -2.56 -11.05
C ILE A 551 -3.89 -2.98 -11.52
N VAL A 552 -4.39 -4.10 -10.98
CA VAL A 552 -5.72 -4.64 -11.27
C VAL A 552 -6.60 -4.48 -10.05
N SER A 553 -7.63 -3.66 -10.13
CA SER A 553 -8.58 -3.43 -9.05
C SER A 553 -10.01 -3.42 -9.56
N LYS A 554 -10.84 -4.35 -9.09
CA LYS A 554 -12.29 -4.38 -9.37
C LYS A 554 -13.04 -3.23 -8.69
N GLY A 555 -12.51 -2.73 -7.58
CA GLY A 555 -12.99 -1.54 -6.90
C GLY A 555 -12.32 -0.27 -7.42
N ASP A 556 -12.87 0.88 -7.04
CA ASP A 556 -12.21 2.15 -7.29
C ASP A 556 -10.93 2.26 -6.45
N LEU A 557 -9.78 2.38 -7.12
CA LEU A 557 -8.47 2.35 -6.46
C LEU A 557 -8.23 3.60 -5.61
N ASP A 558 -8.67 4.77 -6.08
CA ASP A 558 -8.48 6.02 -5.34
C ASP A 558 -9.28 6.00 -4.03
N THR A 559 -10.51 5.47 -4.07
CA THR A 559 -11.31 5.26 -2.86
C THR A 559 -10.61 4.30 -1.90
N ARG A 560 -10.02 3.19 -2.38
CA ARG A 560 -9.28 2.23 -1.56
C ARG A 560 -8.02 2.86 -0.94
N ILE A 561 -7.26 3.64 -1.70
CA ILE A 561 -6.08 4.37 -1.21
C ILE A 561 -6.49 5.39 -0.15
N ASN A 562 -7.54 6.17 -0.40
CA ASN A 562 -8.03 7.15 0.56
C ASN A 562 -8.48 6.51 1.87
N GLN A 563 -9.06 5.31 1.80
CA GLN A 563 -9.54 4.58 2.97
C GLN A 563 -8.40 3.92 3.77
N TRP A 564 -7.39 3.36 3.08
CA TRP A 564 -6.39 2.49 3.70
C TRP A 564 -5.00 3.11 3.85
N VAL A 565 -4.63 4.08 2.98
CA VAL A 565 -3.26 4.57 2.86
C VAL A 565 -3.10 6.03 3.27
N LYS A 566 -4.14 6.88 3.08
CA LYS A 566 -3.99 8.31 3.37
C LYS A 566 -3.56 8.54 4.80
N VAL A 567 -2.43 9.21 4.93
CA VAL A 567 -1.90 9.70 6.20
C VAL A 567 -2.84 10.80 6.69
N LYS A 568 -3.60 10.51 7.75
CA LYS A 568 -4.39 11.56 8.43
C LYS A 568 -3.45 12.37 9.28
N PRO A 569 -3.56 13.72 9.31
CA PRO A 569 -2.85 14.54 10.25
C PRO A 569 -3.08 14.03 11.68
N LEU A 570 -2.03 14.01 12.49
CA LEU A 570 -2.13 13.54 13.88
C LEU A 570 -3.12 14.35 14.70
N SER A 571 -3.31 15.64 14.37
CA SER A 571 -4.33 16.51 14.94
C SER A 571 -5.77 16.01 14.76
N GLU A 572 -6.11 15.43 13.60
CA GLU A 572 -7.45 14.86 13.38
C GLU A 572 -7.68 13.53 14.12
N LYS A 573 -6.60 12.85 14.52
CA LYS A 573 -6.69 11.60 15.30
C LYS A 573 -6.95 11.87 16.79
N ILE A 574 -6.53 13.03 17.31
CA ILE A 574 -6.65 13.41 18.72
C ILE A 574 -7.98 14.08 19.01
N ASP A 575 -8.57 14.86 18.09
CA ASP A 575 -9.85 15.55 18.28
C ASP A 575 -11.07 14.61 18.42
N ASN A 576 -10.91 13.32 18.14
CA ASN A 576 -11.94 12.31 18.45
C ASN A 576 -11.82 11.69 19.86
N SER A 577 -10.84 12.13 20.66
CA SER A 577 -10.68 11.77 22.05
C SER A 577 -10.45 13.03 22.89
N ASP A 578 -11.53 13.75 23.21
CA ASP A 578 -11.51 14.82 24.20
C ASP A 578 -11.37 14.20 25.60
N PRO A 579 -10.19 14.33 26.28
CA PRO A 579 -9.97 13.71 27.58
C PRO A 579 -10.65 14.44 28.74
N THR A 580 -11.41 15.52 28.49
CA THR A 580 -11.95 16.37 29.52
C THR A 580 -13.45 16.20 29.80
N GLN A 581 -14.10 15.22 29.17
CA GLN A 581 -15.40 14.77 29.64
C GLN A 581 -15.27 13.41 30.31
N PRO A 582 -15.59 13.26 31.59
CA PRO A 582 -15.77 11.96 32.18
C PRO A 582 -16.96 11.32 31.46
N GLN A 583 -16.69 10.36 30.59
CA GLN A 583 -17.74 9.56 29.97
C GLN A 583 -18.39 8.67 31.03
N SER A 584 -19.24 9.27 31.82
CA SER A 584 -20.30 8.61 32.52
C SER A 584 -21.56 8.73 31.69
N SER A 585 -21.71 7.88 30.69
CA SER A 585 -23.03 7.48 30.21
C SER A 585 -22.87 6.25 29.31
N THR A 586 -23.13 5.10 29.87
CA THR A 586 -23.59 3.87 29.25
C THR A 586 -24.80 4.17 28.35
N SER A 587 -24.55 4.57 27.10
CA SER A 587 -25.52 4.49 26.03
C SER A 587 -24.82 4.01 24.78
N GLY A 588 -24.60 2.69 24.73
CA GLY A 588 -24.20 2.01 23.52
C GLY A 588 -25.27 2.20 22.43
N HIS A 589 -24.87 2.19 21.17
CA HIS A 589 -25.83 2.21 20.07
C HIS A 589 -26.62 0.89 20.04
N SER A 590 -27.91 0.99 19.72
CA SER A 590 -28.74 -0.23 19.58
C SER A 590 -28.22 -1.07 18.41
N ARG A 591 -28.29 -2.41 18.56
CA ARG A 591 -27.95 -3.37 17.50
C ARG A 591 -28.67 -3.01 16.19
N PRO A 592 -27.94 -2.84 15.06
CA PRO A 592 -28.56 -2.58 13.77
C PRO A 592 -29.45 -3.74 13.32
N ASN A 593 -30.39 -3.49 12.41
CA ASN A 593 -31.26 -4.54 11.83
C ASN A 593 -30.43 -5.44 10.91
N LEU A 594 -29.96 -6.57 11.45
CA LEU A 594 -29.27 -7.60 10.70
C LEU A 594 -30.26 -8.64 10.18
N SER A 595 -29.87 -9.34 9.10
CA SER A 595 -30.66 -10.46 8.56
C SER A 595 -30.69 -11.69 9.45
N GLN A 596 -29.81 -11.76 10.46
CA GLN A 596 -29.72 -12.86 11.43
C GLN A 596 -30.47 -12.52 12.72
N GLU A 597 -31.19 -13.52 13.26
CA GLU A 597 -31.84 -13.40 14.55
C GLU A 597 -30.81 -13.30 15.69
N TYR A 598 -31.13 -12.52 16.71
CA TYR A 598 -30.27 -12.38 17.87
C TYR A 598 -30.28 -13.70 18.68
N VAL A 599 -29.08 -14.23 18.89
CA VAL A 599 -28.84 -15.38 19.77
C VAL A 599 -27.93 -14.94 20.92
N ALA A 600 -28.38 -15.04 22.15
CA ALA A 600 -27.59 -14.65 23.32
C ALA A 600 -26.37 -15.56 23.52
N PRO A 601 -25.29 -15.10 24.16
CA PRO A 601 -24.16 -15.93 24.58
C PRO A 601 -24.63 -17.13 25.42
N ARG A 602 -24.03 -18.29 25.16
CA ARG A 602 -24.48 -19.60 25.71
C ARG A 602 -23.70 -20.01 26.94
N ASP A 603 -22.49 -19.50 27.10
CA ASP A 603 -21.58 -19.77 28.21
C ASP A 603 -20.83 -18.51 28.62
N GLU A 604 -20.03 -18.60 29.67
CA GLU A 604 -19.26 -17.45 30.21
C GLU A 604 -18.13 -16.98 29.28
N ILE A 605 -17.56 -17.89 28.50
CA ILE A 605 -16.53 -17.57 27.51
C ILE A 605 -17.14 -16.70 26.39
N GLU A 606 -18.26 -17.15 25.80
CA GLU A 606 -18.98 -16.37 24.79
C GLU A 606 -19.48 -15.04 25.38
N GLN A 607 -19.89 -15.02 26.64
CA GLN A 607 -20.34 -13.78 27.29
C GLN A 607 -19.20 -12.79 27.46
N THR A 608 -18.02 -13.24 27.89
CA THR A 608 -16.82 -12.37 28.01
C THR A 608 -16.35 -11.86 26.67
N ILE A 609 -16.30 -12.72 25.63
CA ILE A 609 -15.99 -12.31 24.26
C ILE A 609 -17.01 -11.29 23.79
N ALA A 610 -18.30 -11.52 24.00
CA ALA A 610 -19.36 -10.60 23.59
C ALA A 610 -19.22 -9.22 24.26
N ILE A 611 -18.91 -9.19 25.56
CA ILE A 611 -18.70 -7.94 26.30
C ILE A 611 -17.50 -7.16 25.73
N ILE A 612 -16.38 -7.83 25.49
CA ILE A 612 -15.19 -7.18 24.91
C ILE A 612 -15.52 -6.60 23.52
N LEU A 613 -16.23 -7.37 22.67
CA LEU A 613 -16.61 -6.90 21.35
C LEU A 613 -17.66 -5.76 21.41
N GLN A 614 -18.60 -5.80 22.38
CA GLN A 614 -19.56 -4.72 22.61
C GLN A 614 -18.85 -3.42 23.02
N GLU A 615 -17.91 -3.49 23.94
CA GLU A 615 -17.11 -2.34 24.39
C GLU A 615 -16.31 -1.74 23.24
N VAL A 616 -15.69 -2.59 22.40
CA VAL A 616 -14.90 -2.14 21.25
C VAL A 616 -15.79 -1.53 20.17
N LEU A 617 -16.98 -2.06 19.94
CA LEU A 617 -17.92 -1.58 18.92
C LEU A 617 -18.83 -0.44 19.42
N GLY A 618 -18.91 -0.21 20.72
CA GLY A 618 -19.86 0.75 21.30
C GLY A 618 -21.34 0.35 21.15
N ILE A 619 -21.65 -0.96 21.18
CA ILE A 619 -22.99 -1.51 20.95
C ILE A 619 -23.55 -2.14 22.23
N GLU A 620 -24.84 -1.88 22.51
CA GLU A 620 -25.51 -2.40 23.73
C GLU A 620 -25.71 -3.92 23.74
N LYS A 621 -25.94 -4.53 22.58
CA LYS A 621 -26.23 -5.96 22.44
C LYS A 621 -25.56 -6.56 21.21
N LEU A 622 -24.88 -7.70 21.39
CA LEU A 622 -24.22 -8.46 20.34
C LEU A 622 -24.58 -9.93 20.46
N GLY A 623 -25.10 -10.52 19.40
CA GLY A 623 -25.45 -11.95 19.35
C GLY A 623 -24.23 -12.81 18.99
N VAL A 624 -24.25 -14.08 19.42
CA VAL A 624 -23.11 -14.99 19.19
C VAL A 624 -22.80 -15.26 17.71
N ASN A 625 -23.79 -15.11 16.85
CA ASN A 625 -23.65 -15.30 15.40
C ASN A 625 -23.55 -13.98 14.63
N ASP A 626 -23.60 -12.84 15.34
CA ASP A 626 -23.48 -11.54 14.67
C ASP A 626 -22.06 -11.36 14.14
N ASN A 627 -21.95 -10.94 12.89
CA ASN A 627 -20.67 -10.66 12.26
C ASN A 627 -20.15 -9.30 12.76
N PHE A 628 -18.95 -9.30 13.32
CA PHE A 628 -18.28 -8.12 13.85
C PHE A 628 -18.26 -6.93 12.86
N PHE A 629 -18.08 -7.22 11.56
CA PHE A 629 -17.99 -6.19 10.52
C PHE A 629 -19.37 -5.66 10.10
N ASP A 630 -20.41 -6.50 10.12
CA ASP A 630 -21.78 -6.06 9.85
C ASP A 630 -22.32 -5.13 10.95
N LEU A 631 -21.71 -5.20 12.13
CA LEU A 631 -21.99 -4.34 13.28
C LEU A 631 -21.20 -3.00 13.27
N GLY A 632 -20.44 -2.72 12.20
CA GLY A 632 -19.61 -1.52 12.07
C GLY A 632 -18.17 -1.72 12.52
N GLY A 633 -17.77 -2.95 12.86
CA GLY A 633 -16.37 -3.29 13.13
C GLY A 633 -15.49 -3.06 11.89
N HIS A 634 -14.29 -2.59 12.14
CA HIS A 634 -13.24 -2.42 11.12
C HIS A 634 -11.91 -2.94 11.66
N SER A 635 -10.91 -3.00 10.81
CA SER A 635 -9.62 -3.64 11.14
C SER A 635 -8.97 -3.14 12.42
N LEU A 636 -9.02 -1.84 12.67
CA LEU A 636 -8.45 -1.25 13.89
C LEU A 636 -9.19 -1.74 15.14
N LEU A 637 -10.54 -1.75 15.10
CA LEU A 637 -11.35 -2.28 16.18
C LEU A 637 -11.15 -3.79 16.37
N ALA A 638 -10.92 -4.54 15.28
CA ALA A 638 -10.59 -5.96 15.35
C ALA A 638 -9.24 -6.21 16.04
N ILE A 639 -8.23 -5.36 15.77
CA ILE A 639 -6.94 -5.44 16.49
C ILE A 639 -7.13 -5.17 17.98
N GLN A 640 -7.90 -4.13 18.33
CA GLN A 640 -8.19 -3.81 19.72
C GLN A 640 -8.94 -4.96 20.42
N ALA A 641 -9.91 -5.55 19.73
CA ALA A 641 -10.66 -6.70 20.22
C ALA A 641 -9.74 -7.91 20.48
N ILE A 642 -8.90 -8.27 19.49
CA ILE A 642 -7.95 -9.39 19.63
C ILE A 642 -6.92 -9.13 20.74
N SER A 643 -6.41 -7.90 20.86
CA SER A 643 -5.47 -7.55 21.92
C SER A 643 -6.11 -7.75 23.30
N ARG A 644 -7.33 -7.23 23.50
CA ARG A 644 -8.07 -7.41 24.75
C ARG A 644 -8.43 -8.87 25.04
N LEU A 645 -8.83 -9.63 24.00
CA LEU A 645 -9.10 -11.05 24.14
C LEU A 645 -7.86 -11.84 24.57
N ARG A 646 -6.68 -11.54 23.98
CA ARG A 646 -5.41 -12.15 24.37
C ARG A 646 -5.02 -11.80 25.80
N GLU A 647 -5.16 -10.54 26.19
CA GLU A 647 -4.89 -10.07 27.56
C GLU A 647 -5.83 -10.71 28.58
N THR A 648 -7.13 -10.80 28.27
CA THR A 648 -8.14 -11.33 29.16
C THR A 648 -8.01 -12.85 29.34
N PHE A 649 -7.79 -13.56 28.23
CA PHE A 649 -7.78 -15.02 28.27
C PHE A 649 -6.36 -15.64 28.29
N GLN A 650 -5.30 -14.83 28.23
CA GLN A 650 -3.90 -15.25 28.18
C GLN A 650 -3.61 -16.28 27.06
N VAL A 651 -4.25 -16.12 25.90
CA VAL A 651 -4.22 -17.07 24.78
C VAL A 651 -3.60 -16.46 23.55
N GLU A 652 -2.83 -17.23 22.82
CA GLU A 652 -2.46 -16.88 21.45
C GLU A 652 -3.66 -17.04 20.50
N LEU A 653 -4.39 -15.96 20.27
CA LEU A 653 -5.46 -15.89 19.29
C LEU A 653 -4.93 -15.26 18.01
N PRO A 654 -4.82 -15.99 16.88
CA PRO A 654 -4.35 -15.40 15.64
C PRO A 654 -5.29 -14.28 15.17
N LEU A 655 -4.74 -13.14 14.76
CA LEU A 655 -5.54 -12.02 14.22
C LEU A 655 -6.38 -12.47 13.01
N ARG A 656 -5.86 -13.42 12.25
CA ARG A 656 -6.54 -14.05 11.12
C ARG A 656 -7.92 -14.62 11.50
N SER A 657 -8.06 -15.14 12.69
CA SER A 657 -9.32 -15.76 13.13
C SER A 657 -10.47 -14.76 13.17
N LEU A 658 -10.29 -13.57 13.75
CA LEU A 658 -11.33 -12.53 13.74
C LEU A 658 -11.47 -11.84 12.39
N LEU A 659 -10.36 -11.59 11.70
CA LEU A 659 -10.39 -10.82 10.45
C LEU A 659 -10.91 -11.62 9.25
N PHE A 660 -10.63 -12.94 9.20
CA PHE A 660 -10.81 -13.71 7.97
C PHE A 660 -11.58 -15.03 8.15
N GLU A 661 -11.55 -15.65 9.32
CA GLU A 661 -12.09 -17.00 9.48
C GLU A 661 -13.43 -17.03 10.19
N THR A 662 -13.55 -16.36 11.32
CA THR A 662 -14.70 -16.46 12.21
C THR A 662 -15.00 -15.15 12.93
N PRO A 663 -15.50 -14.11 12.24
CA PRO A 663 -15.74 -12.78 12.83
C PRO A 663 -17.01 -12.74 13.71
N THR A 664 -17.25 -13.79 14.49
CA THR A 664 -18.41 -13.92 15.38
C THR A 664 -17.95 -14.39 16.77
N VAL A 665 -18.73 -14.11 17.80
CA VAL A 665 -18.43 -14.57 19.16
C VAL A 665 -18.26 -16.09 19.20
N ALA A 666 -19.20 -16.83 18.60
CA ALA A 666 -19.15 -18.30 18.58
C ALA A 666 -17.91 -18.83 17.83
N GLY A 667 -17.52 -18.16 16.74
CA GLY A 667 -16.35 -18.53 15.97
C GLY A 667 -15.05 -18.28 16.71
N ILE A 668 -14.92 -17.14 17.40
CA ILE A 668 -13.76 -16.83 18.24
C ILE A 668 -13.64 -17.85 19.37
N ALA A 669 -14.74 -18.15 20.08
CA ALA A 669 -14.75 -19.13 21.13
C ALA A 669 -14.32 -20.53 20.66
N ALA A 670 -14.76 -20.95 19.46
CA ALA A 670 -14.35 -22.22 18.86
C ALA A 670 -12.85 -22.26 18.52
N VAL A 671 -12.27 -21.18 18.00
CA VAL A 671 -10.83 -21.09 17.72
C VAL A 671 -10.03 -21.12 19.03
N MET A 672 -10.50 -20.42 20.04
CA MET A 672 -9.88 -20.43 21.35
C MET A 672 -9.84 -21.85 21.95
N ALA A 673 -10.93 -22.58 21.85
CA ALA A 673 -11.04 -23.98 22.36
C ALA A 673 -10.10 -24.94 21.59
N GLN A 674 -9.80 -24.69 20.32
CA GLN A 674 -8.90 -25.55 19.51
C GLN A 674 -7.41 -25.32 19.80
N ASN A 675 -7.04 -24.13 20.29
CA ASN A 675 -5.62 -23.73 20.43
C ASN A 675 -5.05 -24.01 21.83
N GLN A 676 -5.75 -24.75 22.70
CA GLN A 676 -5.28 -24.97 24.05
C GLN A 676 -5.32 -26.44 24.56
N PRO A 677 -4.32 -26.82 25.41
CA PRO A 677 -4.18 -28.19 25.90
C PRO A 677 -5.11 -28.55 27.10
N GLN A 678 -5.72 -27.61 27.82
CA GLN A 678 -6.57 -27.91 28.97
C GLN A 678 -7.83 -27.02 29.04
N PRO A 679 -9.02 -27.56 28.72
CA PRO A 679 -10.27 -26.79 28.71
C PRO A 679 -10.77 -26.34 30.09
N ASP A 680 -10.40 -27.05 31.17
CA ASP A 680 -10.98 -26.85 32.49
C ASP A 680 -10.45 -25.59 33.21
N GLU A 681 -9.19 -25.22 33.03
CA GLU A 681 -8.58 -24.00 33.60
C GLU A 681 -9.19 -22.69 33.07
N TRP A 682 -9.78 -22.77 31.90
CA TRP A 682 -10.40 -21.64 31.24
C TRP A 682 -11.78 -21.30 31.75
N GLN A 683 -12.51 -22.31 32.10
CA GLN A 683 -13.83 -22.16 32.67
C GLN A 683 -13.72 -21.54 34.07
N GLU A 684 -12.73 -21.95 34.86
CA GLU A 684 -12.41 -21.34 36.15
C GLU A 684 -11.95 -19.87 36.00
N MET A 685 -11.14 -19.53 34.98
CA MET A 685 -10.70 -18.16 34.75
C MET A 685 -11.86 -17.24 34.32
N ALA A 686 -12.75 -17.73 33.45
CA ALA A 686 -13.93 -16.99 33.03
C ALA A 686 -14.93 -16.78 34.18
N GLU A 687 -15.11 -17.79 35.06
CA GLU A 687 -15.91 -17.68 36.26
C GLU A 687 -15.35 -16.65 37.26
N LEU A 688 -14.04 -16.66 37.50
CA LEU A 688 -13.35 -15.67 38.34
C LEU A 688 -13.47 -14.24 37.82
N LEU A 689 -13.30 -14.05 36.51
CA LEU A 689 -13.46 -12.73 35.86
C LEU A 689 -14.90 -12.22 35.91
N ALA A 690 -15.88 -13.12 35.80
CA ALA A 690 -17.28 -12.77 35.93
C ALA A 690 -17.64 -12.39 37.37
N GLU A 691 -17.00 -13.04 38.35
CA GLU A 691 -17.18 -12.76 39.78
C GLU A 691 -16.55 -11.40 40.17
N VAL A 692 -15.32 -11.12 39.75
CA VAL A 692 -14.64 -9.85 39.99
C VAL A 692 -15.41 -8.67 39.37
N LYS A 693 -15.98 -8.84 38.18
CA LYS A 693 -16.79 -7.77 37.50
C LYS A 693 -18.16 -7.55 38.19
N ARG A 694 -18.65 -8.46 39.01
CA ARG A 694 -19.88 -8.27 39.78
C ARG A 694 -19.67 -7.56 41.14
N LEU A 695 -18.42 -7.47 41.57
CA LEU A 695 -18.06 -6.78 42.81
C LEU A 695 -18.01 -5.26 42.56
N SER A 696 -18.47 -4.48 43.54
CA SER A 696 -18.29 -3.02 43.53
C SER A 696 -16.82 -2.68 43.79
N PRO A 697 -16.35 -1.46 43.39
CA PRO A 697 -14.98 -1.03 43.63
C PRO A 697 -14.52 -1.15 45.09
N ASP A 698 -15.44 -0.99 46.05
CA ASP A 698 -15.16 -1.11 47.50
C ASP A 698 -15.01 -2.59 47.93
N GLU A 699 -15.72 -3.50 47.30
CA GLU A 699 -15.60 -4.94 47.57
C GLU A 699 -14.31 -5.50 46.95
N VAL A 700 -13.88 -5.02 45.79
CA VAL A 700 -12.59 -5.38 45.17
C VAL A 700 -11.42 -4.98 46.08
N GLN A 701 -11.47 -3.76 46.65
CA GLN A 701 -10.45 -3.29 47.56
C GLN A 701 -10.39 -4.10 48.87
N GLN A 702 -11.52 -4.57 49.39
CA GLN A 702 -11.56 -5.42 50.56
C GLN A 702 -10.95 -6.80 50.32
N HIS A 703 -11.10 -7.37 49.15
CA HIS A 703 -10.48 -8.65 48.77
C HIS A 703 -8.97 -8.55 48.57
N LEU A 704 -8.47 -7.41 48.07
CA LEU A 704 -7.03 -7.14 47.90
C LEU A 704 -6.33 -6.94 49.26
N ASP A 705 -7.03 -6.36 50.24
CA ASP A 705 -6.50 -6.11 51.58
C ASP A 705 -6.53 -7.35 52.50
N THR A 706 -7.15 -8.45 52.08
CA THR A 706 -7.22 -9.72 52.85
C THR A 706 -6.17 -10.76 52.45
N ASP A 707 -5.43 -10.55 51.35
CA ASP A 707 -4.38 -11.46 50.87
C ASP A 707 -2.94 -10.92 51.12
N GLU A 708 -2.78 -9.85 51.94
CA GLU A 708 -1.53 -9.49 52.62
C GLU A 708 -1.58 -10.05 54.06
#